data_c96c976a0631bf454d5cd52d25da8e0e
#
_entry.id   c96c976a0631bf454d5cd52d25da8e0e
#
_cell.length_a   1.000
_cell.length_b   1.000
_cell.length_c   1.000
_cell.angle_alpha   90.00
_cell.angle_beta   90.00
_cell.angle_gamma   90.00
#
_symmetry.space_group_name_H-M   'P 1'
#
loop_
_entity.id
_entity.type
_entity.pdbx_description
1 polymer ?
#
loop_
_entity_poly.entity_id
_entity_poly.type
_entity_poly.pdbx_seq_one_letter_code
_entity_poly.pdbx_strand_id
1 'polypeptide(L)'
;MSAFLLSVGRWCARHATRVLAAWALLIAALGGVVATTGVQLDDTFTISGTESMRGLEVLSDRLPQAAGTSEQVLITSSDGQIENHAAAVNAFALRASQIDGVAMVAPPFGDQATGAVPTVSADGTHVLVQVQADASVGSITTGTTPKAKTVAKDLDTLAERTEAMDSSLTVQRSGSIDQEVGIGISAVELVGVAIAAIVLLITFGSLVAAGTPLIAAAVGVGTGMLGILAAASITDINSTTPVLAVMIGLAVGIDYALFIVSRAREYLADGVDPAEAAGRATATSGGAVVFAGTTVIVALCGLSVAGIRFLTTMGLASAAVVAVAVLVALTVVPALIGLLGERLLPRRRRAAGVGAGADRRPESRWVRTVTRRPWVTIGAVVVLLGLCAVPASGLRLALTDNGFAERGSQQRETYDAVAAAYGEGYNSPIVVIADVSQPSGSVAAVQGLARDLSQLDGVEGVSLATPNQDGTLAFVQLRPEKSQADPATMELVRNIRSHAGDYESRYGLTDVMVTGQTAVAIDVAEELNAALIPFGIVVVGLSLILLMVVFRSIAVPVTATLGYLLSLGAGMGAVGAVFGWGWAADLLAVSKVGAVISFLPVIVMGVLFGLAMDYQVFLVSRMREEWTRRRGDATHAARREAAAAAVETGFLGSAKVVVAAAVIMTGVFMAFVHTDNVYVKPIALGLTVGIAADAFLVRMTLIPALMAALGEKAWWLPAWLDRLLPVVDVEGEGLEQALEQEEADAGQSVRSETDSVDDQAEDMEAAVVS
;
A
#
# COMPACT_ATOMS: atom_id res chain seq x y z
N MET A 1 1.43 25.80 -17.76
CA MET A 1 0.70 25.04 -16.74
C MET A 1 0.12 25.98 -15.68
N SER A 2 0.92 26.82 -15.06
CA SER A 2 0.55 27.72 -13.95
C SER A 2 -0.61 28.67 -14.31
N ALA A 3 -0.66 29.27 -15.51
CA ALA A 3 -1.77 30.11 -15.97
C ALA A 3 -3.12 29.35 -16.08
N PHE A 4 -3.08 28.08 -16.52
CA PHE A 4 -4.26 27.22 -16.53
C PHE A 4 -4.74 26.93 -15.11
N LEU A 5 -3.85 26.56 -14.21
CA LEU A 5 -4.18 26.29 -12.80
C LEU A 5 -4.71 27.53 -12.09
N LEU A 6 -4.18 28.72 -12.39
CA LEU A 6 -4.69 30.00 -11.93
C LEU A 6 -6.18 30.18 -12.31
N SER A 7 -6.50 29.94 -13.59
CA SER A 7 -7.86 30.07 -14.08
C SER A 7 -8.81 29.06 -13.46
N VAL A 8 -8.38 27.80 -13.29
CA VAL A 8 -9.15 26.74 -12.63
C VAL A 8 -9.41 27.10 -11.16
N GLY A 9 -8.38 27.54 -10.42
CA GLY A 9 -8.52 27.90 -9.01
C GLY A 9 -9.49 29.07 -8.81
N ARG A 10 -9.36 30.15 -9.62
CA ARG A 10 -10.28 31.29 -9.60
C ARG A 10 -11.72 30.87 -9.94
N TRP A 11 -11.88 30.03 -10.97
CA TRP A 11 -13.20 29.56 -11.39
C TRP A 11 -13.87 28.70 -10.30
N CYS A 12 -13.13 27.75 -9.71
CA CYS A 12 -13.63 26.90 -8.63
C CYS A 12 -14.02 27.71 -7.39
N ALA A 13 -13.22 28.71 -7.01
CA ALA A 13 -13.50 29.59 -5.89
C ALA A 13 -14.77 30.44 -6.10
N ARG A 14 -14.96 30.98 -7.31
CA ARG A 14 -16.15 31.77 -7.68
C ARG A 14 -17.42 30.93 -7.83
N HIS A 15 -17.29 29.64 -8.19
CA HIS A 15 -18.42 28.73 -8.43
C HIS A 15 -18.42 27.56 -7.44
N ALA A 16 -18.04 27.79 -6.19
CA ALA A 16 -17.81 26.77 -5.17
C ALA A 16 -19.01 25.81 -4.99
N THR A 17 -20.23 26.34 -4.99
CA THR A 17 -21.47 25.51 -4.84
C THR A 17 -21.64 24.53 -6.00
N ARG A 18 -21.31 24.94 -7.24
CA ARG A 18 -21.40 24.05 -8.41
C ARG A 18 -20.34 22.96 -8.36
N VAL A 19 -19.12 23.28 -7.94
CA VAL A 19 -18.01 22.31 -7.78
C VAL A 19 -18.39 21.28 -6.72
N LEU A 20 -18.82 21.72 -5.55
CA LEU A 20 -19.23 20.80 -4.47
C LEU A 20 -20.45 19.94 -4.85
N ALA A 21 -21.44 20.52 -5.56
CA ALA A 21 -22.59 19.78 -6.07
C ALA A 21 -22.17 18.73 -7.13
N ALA A 22 -21.21 19.03 -8.01
CA ALA A 22 -20.70 18.07 -8.98
C ALA A 22 -20.01 16.87 -8.31
N TRP A 23 -19.19 17.11 -7.28
CA TRP A 23 -18.56 16.03 -6.51
C TRP A 23 -19.58 15.22 -5.72
N ALA A 24 -20.58 15.86 -5.10
CA ALA A 24 -21.65 15.15 -4.40
C ALA A 24 -22.47 14.27 -5.34
N LEU A 25 -22.76 14.77 -6.56
CA LEU A 25 -23.48 14.01 -7.59
C LEU A 25 -22.63 12.82 -8.09
N LEU A 26 -21.32 12.99 -8.27
CA LEU A 26 -20.42 11.90 -8.63
C LEU A 26 -20.39 10.81 -7.56
N ILE A 27 -20.28 11.20 -6.29
CA ILE A 27 -20.34 10.26 -5.14
C ILE A 27 -21.69 9.51 -5.13
N ALA A 28 -22.80 10.22 -5.32
CA ALA A 28 -24.12 9.61 -5.38
C ALA A 28 -24.27 8.65 -6.56
N ALA A 29 -23.75 9.00 -7.73
CA ALA A 29 -23.76 8.15 -8.91
C ALA A 29 -22.95 6.85 -8.70
N LEU A 30 -21.71 6.96 -8.19
CA LEU A 30 -20.88 5.80 -7.88
C LEU A 30 -21.51 4.93 -6.79
N GLY A 31 -22.07 5.55 -5.73
CA GLY A 31 -22.80 4.83 -4.69
C GLY A 31 -24.03 4.10 -5.23
N GLY A 32 -24.75 4.70 -6.20
CA GLY A 32 -25.84 4.06 -6.91
C GLY A 32 -25.40 2.83 -7.72
N VAL A 33 -24.26 2.92 -8.41
CA VAL A 33 -23.69 1.77 -9.13
C VAL A 33 -23.36 0.64 -8.15
N VAL A 34 -22.64 0.93 -7.08
CA VAL A 34 -22.27 -0.08 -6.06
C VAL A 34 -23.49 -0.72 -5.43
N ALA A 35 -24.55 0.05 -5.15
CA ALA A 35 -25.78 -0.47 -4.58
C ALA A 35 -26.56 -1.40 -5.53
N THR A 36 -26.43 -1.20 -6.85
CA THR A 36 -27.15 -2.00 -7.85
C THR A 36 -26.38 -3.23 -8.31
N THR A 37 -25.03 -3.15 -8.40
CA THR A 37 -24.19 -4.26 -8.87
C THR A 37 -23.74 -5.21 -7.76
N GLY A 38 -23.78 -4.75 -6.49
CA GLY A 38 -23.15 -5.45 -5.37
C GLY A 38 -21.61 -5.30 -5.41
N VAL A 39 -20.97 -5.74 -4.34
CA VAL A 39 -19.51 -5.75 -4.24
C VAL A 39 -19.02 -7.20 -4.29
N GLN A 40 -18.15 -7.49 -5.24
CA GLN A 40 -17.46 -8.78 -5.35
C GLN A 40 -15.96 -8.49 -5.32
N LEU A 41 -15.30 -8.90 -4.24
CA LEU A 41 -13.84 -8.85 -4.13
C LEU A 41 -13.30 -10.26 -4.28
N ASP A 42 -12.17 -10.38 -4.93
CA ASP A 42 -11.53 -11.65 -5.23
C ASP A 42 -10.17 -11.70 -4.53
N ASP A 43 -10.01 -12.63 -3.60
CA ASP A 43 -8.78 -12.81 -2.81
C ASP A 43 -7.84 -13.87 -3.41
N THR A 44 -8.00 -14.20 -4.68
CA THR A 44 -7.09 -15.12 -5.36
C THR A 44 -5.74 -14.44 -5.65
N PHE A 45 -4.68 -15.05 -5.12
CA PHE A 45 -3.30 -14.71 -5.44
C PHE A 45 -2.78 -15.70 -6.49
N THR A 46 -3.21 -15.57 -7.73
CA THR A 46 -2.82 -16.49 -8.81
C THR A 46 -1.90 -15.81 -9.81
N ILE A 47 -0.93 -16.58 -10.34
CA ILE A 47 -0.03 -16.15 -11.40
C ILE A 47 -0.13 -17.13 -12.54
N SER A 48 -0.75 -16.72 -13.65
CA SER A 48 -0.91 -17.54 -14.83
C SER A 48 0.44 -17.98 -15.41
N GLY A 49 0.56 -19.25 -15.77
CA GLY A 49 1.75 -19.80 -16.42
C GLY A 49 2.74 -20.49 -15.47
N THR A 50 2.55 -20.44 -14.16
CA THR A 50 3.33 -21.24 -13.19
C THR A 50 2.97 -22.72 -13.32
N GLU A 51 3.88 -23.60 -12.88
CA GLU A 51 3.64 -25.05 -12.90
C GLU A 51 2.44 -25.42 -12.04
N SER A 52 2.37 -24.88 -10.82
CA SER A 52 1.26 -25.16 -9.90
C SER A 52 -0.10 -24.76 -10.47
N MET A 53 -0.18 -23.64 -11.21
CA MET A 53 -1.43 -23.22 -11.86
C MET A 53 -1.82 -24.11 -13.03
N ARG A 54 -0.87 -24.54 -13.87
CA ARG A 54 -1.13 -25.50 -14.94
C ARG A 54 -1.63 -26.83 -14.35
N GLY A 55 -0.97 -27.31 -13.28
CA GLY A 55 -1.41 -28.51 -12.56
C GLY A 55 -2.81 -28.36 -12.00
N LEU A 56 -3.18 -27.18 -11.50
CA LEU A 56 -4.51 -26.90 -10.97
C LEU A 56 -5.58 -26.86 -12.09
N GLU A 57 -5.26 -26.33 -13.27
CA GLU A 57 -6.12 -26.39 -14.45
C GLU A 57 -6.39 -27.84 -14.88
N VAL A 58 -5.33 -28.65 -14.96
CA VAL A 58 -5.47 -30.11 -15.25
C VAL A 58 -6.33 -30.81 -14.18
N LEU A 59 -6.14 -30.45 -12.93
CA LEU A 59 -6.90 -31.02 -11.82
C LEU A 59 -8.39 -30.62 -11.92
N SER A 60 -8.69 -29.37 -12.25
CA SER A 60 -10.06 -28.88 -12.41
C SER A 60 -10.80 -29.55 -13.57
N ASP A 61 -10.10 -29.86 -14.64
CA ASP A 61 -10.68 -30.49 -15.83
C ASP A 61 -10.89 -32.01 -15.63
N ARG A 62 -9.94 -32.70 -14.98
CA ARG A 62 -9.92 -34.17 -14.92
C ARG A 62 -10.30 -34.76 -13.57
N LEU A 63 -10.27 -33.94 -12.50
CA LEU A 63 -10.68 -34.30 -11.14
C LEU A 63 -11.35 -33.12 -10.42
N PRO A 64 -12.45 -32.58 -10.95
CA PRO A 64 -13.09 -31.36 -10.45
C PRO A 64 -13.49 -31.42 -8.97
N GLN A 65 -13.68 -32.63 -8.45
CA GLN A 65 -13.99 -32.87 -7.03
C GLN A 65 -12.83 -32.50 -6.09
N ALA A 66 -11.59 -32.47 -6.59
CA ALA A 66 -10.40 -32.12 -5.81
C ALA A 66 -9.88 -30.69 -6.10
N ALA A 67 -10.50 -29.95 -7.04
CA ALA A 67 -10.05 -28.63 -7.50
C ALA A 67 -10.78 -27.45 -6.82
N GLY A 68 -11.88 -27.68 -6.12
CA GLY A 68 -12.62 -26.64 -5.40
C GLY A 68 -11.91 -26.17 -4.12
N THR A 69 -12.48 -25.19 -3.47
CA THR A 69 -12.03 -24.75 -2.13
C THR A 69 -12.31 -25.84 -1.10
N SER A 70 -11.40 -25.99 -0.13
CA SER A 70 -11.56 -26.97 0.95
C SER A 70 -11.72 -26.28 2.30
N GLU A 71 -12.54 -26.90 3.14
CA GLU A 71 -12.74 -26.51 4.54
C GLU A 71 -12.33 -27.67 5.45
N GLN A 72 -11.61 -27.35 6.50
CA GLN A 72 -11.25 -28.29 7.54
C GLN A 72 -12.19 -28.07 8.73
N VAL A 73 -12.90 -29.11 9.14
CA VAL A 73 -13.75 -29.08 10.32
C VAL A 73 -13.14 -29.98 11.38
N LEU A 74 -12.66 -29.37 12.45
CA LEU A 74 -12.11 -30.05 13.60
C LEU A 74 -13.21 -30.30 14.63
N ILE A 75 -13.50 -31.55 14.93
CA ILE A 75 -14.44 -31.93 15.98
C ILE A 75 -13.65 -32.50 17.15
N THR A 76 -13.79 -31.86 18.31
CA THR A 76 -13.07 -32.21 19.55
C THR A 76 -14.03 -32.75 20.57
N SER A 77 -13.64 -33.85 21.26
CA SER A 77 -14.38 -34.42 22.37
C SER A 77 -13.79 -33.97 23.70
N SER A 78 -14.62 -33.47 24.61
CA SER A 78 -14.21 -33.06 25.96
C SER A 78 -14.03 -34.25 26.92
N ASP A 79 -14.55 -35.43 26.58
CA ASP A 79 -14.39 -36.65 27.34
C ASP A 79 -13.12 -37.44 26.95
N GLY A 80 -12.38 -36.96 25.95
CA GLY A 80 -11.08 -37.49 25.53
C GLY A 80 -11.15 -38.74 24.61
N GLN A 81 -12.34 -39.15 24.11
CA GLN A 81 -12.50 -40.28 23.20
C GLN A 81 -13.51 -39.98 22.11
N ILE A 82 -13.04 -39.43 21.01
CA ILE A 82 -13.90 -39.02 19.87
C ILE A 82 -14.62 -40.21 19.22
N GLU A 83 -14.06 -41.43 19.32
CA GLU A 83 -14.67 -42.66 18.79
C GLU A 83 -16.01 -42.99 19.46
N ASN A 84 -16.21 -42.60 20.73
CA ASN A 84 -17.48 -42.75 21.43
C ASN A 84 -18.59 -41.91 20.79
N HIS A 85 -18.20 -40.85 20.09
CA HIS A 85 -19.11 -39.91 19.39
C HIS A 85 -19.18 -40.17 17.88
N ALA A 86 -18.70 -41.32 17.38
CA ALA A 86 -18.65 -41.67 15.97
C ALA A 86 -20.01 -41.51 15.26
N ALA A 87 -21.11 -41.81 15.95
CA ALA A 87 -22.45 -41.63 15.39
C ALA A 87 -22.78 -40.13 15.10
N ALA A 88 -22.43 -39.25 16.02
CA ALA A 88 -22.64 -37.81 15.85
C ALA A 88 -21.74 -37.22 14.76
N VAL A 89 -20.47 -37.59 14.75
CA VAL A 89 -19.49 -37.18 13.75
C VAL A 89 -19.87 -37.66 12.35
N ASN A 90 -20.26 -38.94 12.19
CA ASN A 90 -20.74 -39.45 10.91
C ASN A 90 -22.04 -38.78 10.46
N ALA A 91 -22.95 -38.46 11.39
CA ALA A 91 -24.16 -37.69 11.07
C ALA A 91 -23.84 -36.25 10.61
N PHE A 92 -22.83 -35.63 11.22
CA PHE A 92 -22.30 -34.34 10.75
C PHE A 92 -21.79 -34.43 9.31
N ALA A 93 -20.88 -35.40 9.05
CA ALA A 93 -20.28 -35.58 7.72
C ALA A 93 -21.35 -35.88 6.64
N LEU A 94 -22.32 -36.73 6.97
CA LEU A 94 -23.42 -37.02 6.05
C LEU A 94 -24.32 -35.81 5.77
N ARG A 95 -24.61 -34.97 6.77
CA ARG A 95 -25.41 -33.76 6.58
C ARG A 95 -24.60 -32.71 5.84
N ALA A 96 -23.31 -32.55 6.13
CA ALA A 96 -22.43 -31.67 5.41
C ALA A 96 -22.36 -32.02 3.92
N SER A 97 -22.33 -33.29 3.55
CA SER A 97 -22.34 -33.75 2.14
C SER A 97 -23.66 -33.46 1.41
N GLN A 98 -24.73 -33.10 2.12
CA GLN A 98 -26.05 -32.75 1.57
C GLN A 98 -26.21 -31.24 1.36
N ILE A 99 -25.24 -30.41 1.81
CA ILE A 99 -25.26 -28.96 1.61
C ILE A 99 -25.04 -28.67 0.12
N ASP A 100 -25.90 -27.86 -0.47
CA ASP A 100 -25.75 -27.46 -1.88
C ASP A 100 -24.48 -26.64 -2.08
N GLY A 101 -23.56 -27.14 -2.90
CA GLY A 101 -22.22 -26.58 -3.12
C GLY A 101 -21.10 -27.38 -2.46
N VAL A 102 -21.42 -28.41 -1.69
CA VAL A 102 -20.42 -29.38 -1.21
C VAL A 102 -20.29 -30.53 -2.22
N ALA A 103 -19.09 -30.69 -2.76
CA ALA A 103 -18.79 -31.77 -3.73
C ALA A 103 -18.51 -33.12 -3.05
N MET A 104 -17.78 -33.09 -1.94
CA MET A 104 -17.37 -34.28 -1.22
C MET A 104 -17.08 -33.99 0.24
N VAL A 105 -17.38 -34.93 1.10
CA VAL A 105 -16.93 -34.93 2.50
C VAL A 105 -16.18 -36.25 2.75
N ALA A 106 -14.95 -36.16 3.18
CA ALA A 106 -14.17 -37.37 3.51
C ALA A 106 -14.77 -38.06 4.73
N PRO A 107 -14.98 -39.40 4.70
CA PRO A 107 -15.54 -40.15 5.83
C PRO A 107 -14.59 -40.06 7.01
N PRO A 108 -15.07 -39.58 8.19
CA PRO A 108 -14.22 -39.30 9.34
C PRO A 108 -13.65 -40.56 10.01
N PHE A 109 -14.31 -41.72 9.86
CA PHE A 109 -13.87 -43.02 10.38
C PHE A 109 -13.81 -44.05 9.24
N GLY A 110 -13.02 -43.73 8.17
CA GLY A 110 -12.86 -44.57 6.99
C GLY A 110 -11.93 -45.77 7.27
N ASP A 111 -12.15 -46.86 6.50
CA ASP A 111 -11.30 -48.04 6.55
C ASP A 111 -9.88 -47.67 6.09
N GLN A 112 -8.88 -47.83 6.96
CA GLN A 112 -7.46 -47.52 6.71
C GLN A 112 -6.82 -48.43 5.62
N ALA A 113 -7.61 -49.33 5.03
CA ALA A 113 -7.14 -50.28 4.03
C ALA A 113 -6.57 -49.67 2.73
N THR A 114 -6.78 -48.36 2.50
CA THR A 114 -6.33 -47.68 1.30
C THR A 114 -5.14 -46.72 1.51
N GLY A 115 -4.46 -46.80 2.69
CA GLY A 115 -3.34 -45.90 2.99
C GLY A 115 -3.78 -44.45 3.31
N ALA A 116 -5.07 -44.28 3.61
CA ALA A 116 -5.58 -42.98 4.07
C ALA A 116 -5.00 -42.63 5.45
N VAL A 117 -4.63 -41.40 5.64
CA VAL A 117 -4.10 -40.88 6.90
C VAL A 117 -5.17 -40.95 7.98
N PRO A 118 -4.80 -41.27 9.26
CA PRO A 118 -5.73 -41.21 10.35
C PRO A 118 -6.41 -39.85 10.42
N THR A 119 -7.74 -39.82 10.32
CA THR A 119 -8.55 -38.61 10.52
C THR A 119 -8.73 -38.35 12.01
N VAL A 120 -8.45 -39.35 12.89
CA VAL A 120 -8.46 -39.24 14.33
C VAL A 120 -7.04 -38.91 14.82
N SER A 121 -6.93 -37.95 15.73
CA SER A 121 -5.66 -37.56 16.34
C SER A 121 -5.03 -38.71 17.15
N ALA A 122 -3.71 -38.65 17.34
CA ALA A 122 -2.97 -39.71 18.06
C ALA A 122 -3.41 -39.85 19.52
N ASP A 123 -3.94 -38.81 20.15
CA ASP A 123 -4.49 -38.83 21.52
C ASP A 123 -5.97 -39.27 21.59
N GLY A 124 -6.62 -39.48 20.43
CA GLY A 124 -8.01 -39.92 20.34
C GLY A 124 -9.04 -38.84 20.66
N THR A 125 -8.64 -37.57 20.85
CA THR A 125 -9.54 -36.51 21.31
C THR A 125 -10.17 -35.73 20.16
N HIS A 126 -9.53 -35.71 18.97
CA HIS A 126 -9.94 -34.94 17.83
C HIS A 126 -10.22 -35.81 16.61
N VAL A 127 -11.13 -35.35 15.76
CA VAL A 127 -11.31 -35.87 14.40
C VAL A 127 -11.39 -34.71 13.40
N LEU A 128 -10.68 -34.89 12.30
CA LEU A 128 -10.66 -33.88 11.20
C LEU A 128 -11.57 -34.36 10.07
N VAL A 129 -12.59 -33.56 9.77
CA VAL A 129 -13.50 -33.75 8.63
C VAL A 129 -13.12 -32.77 7.54
N GLN A 130 -12.71 -33.28 6.38
CA GLN A 130 -12.44 -32.46 5.22
C GLN A 130 -13.70 -32.31 4.36
N VAL A 131 -14.15 -31.08 4.17
CA VAL A 131 -15.29 -30.72 3.33
C VAL A 131 -14.74 -30.05 2.08
N GLN A 132 -14.95 -30.67 0.94
CA GLN A 132 -14.56 -30.13 -0.37
C GLN A 132 -15.77 -29.48 -1.02
N ALA A 133 -15.68 -28.19 -1.31
CA ALA A 133 -16.70 -27.49 -2.06
C ALA A 133 -16.58 -27.74 -3.57
N ASP A 134 -17.67 -27.55 -4.29
CA ASP A 134 -17.66 -27.60 -5.76
C ASP A 134 -17.20 -26.24 -6.35
N ALA A 135 -16.93 -26.21 -7.64
CA ALA A 135 -16.49 -25.01 -8.35
C ALA A 135 -17.51 -23.87 -8.30
N SER A 136 -18.80 -24.12 -7.98
CA SER A 136 -19.82 -23.08 -7.87
C SER A 136 -19.68 -22.26 -6.57
N VAL A 137 -19.02 -22.81 -5.58
CA VAL A 137 -18.68 -22.12 -4.30
C VAL A 137 -17.42 -21.29 -4.47
N GLY A 138 -16.47 -21.79 -5.24
CA GLY A 138 -15.21 -21.15 -5.50
C GLY A 138 -14.09 -22.16 -5.71
N SER A 139 -12.98 -21.66 -6.22
CA SER A 139 -11.75 -22.43 -6.42
C SER A 139 -10.54 -21.52 -6.18
N ILE A 140 -9.35 -22.13 -6.17
CA ILE A 140 -8.09 -21.38 -6.07
C ILE A 140 -7.92 -20.42 -7.27
N THR A 141 -8.55 -20.73 -8.40
CA THR A 141 -8.47 -19.94 -9.64
C THR A 141 -9.55 -18.87 -9.76
N THR A 142 -10.73 -19.11 -9.21
CA THR A 142 -11.90 -18.25 -9.38
C THR A 142 -12.27 -17.46 -8.11
N GLY A 143 -11.57 -17.72 -7.00
CA GLY A 143 -11.91 -17.14 -5.71
C GLY A 143 -13.22 -17.67 -5.13
N THR A 144 -13.72 -17.00 -4.09
CA THR A 144 -14.98 -17.34 -3.45
C THR A 144 -16.16 -16.67 -4.15
N THR A 145 -17.25 -17.42 -4.38
CA THR A 145 -18.46 -16.91 -4.99
C THR A 145 -19.48 -16.45 -3.92
N PRO A 146 -20.56 -15.75 -4.29
CA PRO A 146 -21.63 -15.44 -3.34
C PRO A 146 -22.25 -16.67 -2.67
N LYS A 147 -22.17 -17.85 -3.30
CA LYS A 147 -22.65 -19.13 -2.76
C LYS A 147 -21.79 -19.59 -1.56
N ALA A 148 -20.50 -19.19 -1.53
CA ALA A 148 -19.62 -19.53 -0.42
C ALA A 148 -20.17 -19.09 0.94
N LYS A 149 -20.73 -17.88 1.03
CA LYS A 149 -21.36 -17.40 2.26
C LYS A 149 -22.53 -18.24 2.73
N THR A 150 -23.30 -18.78 1.79
CA THR A 150 -24.42 -19.68 2.11
C THR A 150 -23.90 -21.00 2.65
N VAL A 151 -22.92 -21.58 1.98
CA VAL A 151 -22.29 -22.86 2.40
C VAL A 151 -21.62 -22.70 3.77
N ALA A 152 -20.86 -21.63 3.98
CA ALA A 152 -20.24 -21.34 5.27
C ALA A 152 -21.27 -21.24 6.39
N LYS A 153 -22.34 -20.47 6.18
CA LYS A 153 -23.43 -20.33 7.15
C LYS A 153 -24.15 -21.64 7.44
N ASP A 154 -24.36 -22.46 6.41
CA ASP A 154 -25.00 -23.77 6.57
C ASP A 154 -24.09 -24.73 7.37
N LEU A 155 -22.76 -24.67 7.15
CA LEU A 155 -21.78 -25.41 7.94
C LEU A 155 -21.76 -24.93 9.41
N ASP A 156 -21.79 -23.62 9.66
CA ASP A 156 -21.86 -23.06 11.02
C ASP A 156 -23.15 -23.52 11.73
N THR A 157 -24.28 -23.41 11.03
CA THR A 157 -25.58 -23.89 11.59
C THR A 157 -25.54 -25.39 11.90
N LEU A 158 -24.84 -26.17 11.07
CA LEU A 158 -24.67 -27.60 11.30
C LEU A 158 -23.75 -27.87 12.48
N ALA A 159 -22.67 -27.11 12.65
CA ALA A 159 -21.76 -27.17 13.78
C ALA A 159 -22.51 -26.88 15.10
N GLU A 160 -23.23 -25.77 15.18
CA GLU A 160 -24.05 -25.36 16.33
C GLU A 160 -25.08 -26.47 16.71
N ARG A 161 -25.76 -27.06 15.72
CA ARG A 161 -26.71 -28.15 15.94
C ARG A 161 -26.04 -29.39 16.47
N THR A 162 -24.84 -29.71 16.03
CA THR A 162 -24.09 -30.88 16.48
C THR A 162 -23.67 -30.70 17.93
N GLU A 163 -23.15 -29.55 18.31
CA GLU A 163 -22.83 -29.17 19.68
C GLU A 163 -24.07 -29.15 20.60
N ALA A 164 -25.21 -28.67 20.11
CA ALA A 164 -26.46 -28.67 20.86
C ALA A 164 -27.03 -30.06 21.07
N MET A 165 -26.77 -31.00 20.16
CA MET A 165 -27.18 -32.43 20.33
C MET A 165 -26.24 -33.21 21.25
N ASP A 166 -24.95 -32.86 21.26
CA ASP A 166 -23.94 -33.47 22.09
C ASP A 166 -22.99 -32.40 22.63
N SER A 167 -23.27 -31.96 23.84
CA SER A 167 -22.53 -30.88 24.51
C SER A 167 -21.09 -31.22 24.90
N SER A 168 -20.67 -32.48 24.72
CA SER A 168 -19.29 -32.92 24.90
C SER A 168 -18.45 -32.65 23.64
N LEU A 169 -19.06 -32.36 22.51
CA LEU A 169 -18.39 -32.03 21.26
C LEU A 169 -18.24 -30.50 21.06
N THR A 170 -17.10 -30.12 20.55
CA THR A 170 -16.83 -28.77 20.03
C THR A 170 -16.46 -28.88 18.56
N VAL A 171 -17.12 -28.08 17.69
CA VAL A 171 -16.95 -28.13 16.25
C VAL A 171 -16.36 -26.78 15.77
N GLN A 172 -15.12 -26.82 15.32
CA GLN A 172 -14.41 -25.66 14.82
C GLN A 172 -14.11 -25.84 13.33
N ARG A 173 -14.18 -24.79 12.54
CA ARG A 173 -13.83 -24.85 11.12
C ARG A 173 -12.76 -23.86 10.74
N SER A 174 -11.91 -24.22 9.76
CA SER A 174 -10.87 -23.39 9.18
C SER A 174 -10.69 -23.76 7.71
N GLY A 175 -10.76 -22.76 6.86
CA GLY A 175 -10.57 -22.97 5.42
C GLY A 175 -10.71 -21.68 4.65
N SER A 176 -10.95 -21.79 3.35
CA SER A 176 -11.01 -20.67 2.43
C SER A 176 -12.43 -20.39 1.91
N ILE A 177 -13.45 -21.09 2.43
CA ILE A 177 -14.83 -20.94 1.91
C ILE A 177 -15.42 -19.57 2.25
N ASP A 178 -15.08 -18.99 3.40
CA ASP A 178 -15.59 -17.68 3.81
C ASP A 178 -14.50 -16.87 4.54
N GLN A 179 -13.71 -16.14 3.78
CA GLN A 179 -12.84 -15.11 4.34
C GLN A 179 -13.59 -13.77 4.29
N GLU A 180 -14.32 -13.43 5.36
CA GLU A 180 -14.93 -12.11 5.46
C GLU A 180 -13.88 -11.02 5.63
N VAL A 181 -13.64 -10.28 4.57
CA VAL A 181 -12.95 -8.99 4.67
C VAL A 181 -14.02 -7.93 4.89
N GLY A 182 -14.12 -7.45 6.11
CA GLY A 182 -15.03 -6.38 6.47
C GLY A 182 -14.72 -5.10 5.67
N ILE A 183 -15.59 -4.76 4.72
CA ILE A 183 -15.53 -3.49 4.00
C ILE A 183 -16.23 -2.44 4.85
N GLY A 184 -15.56 -1.92 5.84
CA GLY A 184 -16.09 -0.89 6.73
C GLY A 184 -15.00 0.10 7.14
N ILE A 185 -15.40 1.32 7.47
CA ILE A 185 -14.50 2.26 8.14
C ILE A 185 -14.28 1.71 9.55
N SER A 186 -13.07 1.25 9.82
CA SER A 186 -12.70 0.72 11.13
C SER A 186 -12.34 1.85 12.11
N ALA A 187 -12.25 1.53 13.38
CA ALA A 187 -11.79 2.49 14.40
C ALA A 187 -10.36 2.99 14.10
N VAL A 188 -9.58 2.23 13.36
CA VAL A 188 -8.19 2.54 13.00
C VAL A 188 -8.10 3.75 12.08
N GLU A 189 -8.94 3.83 11.04
CA GLU A 189 -8.98 4.98 10.14
C GLU A 189 -9.38 6.25 10.89
N LEU A 190 -10.35 6.15 11.81
CA LEU A 190 -10.77 7.29 12.63
C LEU A 190 -9.65 7.81 13.53
N VAL A 191 -8.81 6.93 14.08
CA VAL A 191 -7.62 7.34 14.86
C VAL A 191 -6.64 8.09 13.97
N GLY A 192 -6.37 7.60 12.76
CA GLY A 192 -5.51 8.28 11.79
C GLY A 192 -6.00 9.68 11.45
N VAL A 193 -7.30 9.82 11.17
CA VAL A 193 -7.95 11.12 10.92
C VAL A 193 -7.88 12.04 12.14
N ALA A 194 -8.04 11.51 13.35
CA ALA A 194 -7.94 12.30 14.58
C ALA A 194 -6.52 12.83 14.82
N ILE A 195 -5.49 12.01 14.58
CA ILE A 195 -4.08 12.46 14.65
C ILE A 195 -3.85 13.58 13.63
N ALA A 196 -4.28 13.38 12.38
CA ALA A 196 -4.16 14.40 11.34
C ALA A 196 -4.87 15.70 11.73
N ALA A 197 -6.09 15.62 12.29
CA ALA A 197 -6.85 16.78 12.76
C ALA A 197 -6.13 17.56 13.83
N ILE A 198 -5.53 16.87 14.83
CA ILE A 198 -4.76 17.49 15.90
C ILE A 198 -3.53 18.22 15.34
N VAL A 199 -2.77 17.57 14.47
CA VAL A 199 -1.57 18.16 13.86
C VAL A 199 -1.93 19.37 12.99
N LEU A 200 -2.99 19.28 12.18
CA LEU A 200 -3.49 20.40 11.38
C LEU A 200 -3.96 21.56 12.27
N LEU A 201 -4.62 21.27 13.37
CA LEU A 201 -5.07 22.30 14.32
C LEU A 201 -3.87 23.03 14.96
N ILE A 202 -2.85 22.29 15.36
CA ILE A 202 -1.60 22.87 15.91
C ILE A 202 -0.90 23.71 14.83
N THR A 203 -0.79 23.20 13.61
CA THR A 203 -0.08 23.87 12.51
C THR A 203 -0.79 25.14 12.06
N PHE A 204 -2.11 25.09 11.91
CA PHE A 204 -2.88 26.21 11.39
C PHE A 204 -3.43 27.16 12.46
N GLY A 205 -3.60 26.70 13.69
CA GLY A 205 -4.20 27.50 14.76
C GLY A 205 -5.65 27.95 14.48
N SER A 206 -6.35 27.29 13.53
CA SER A 206 -7.73 27.56 13.11
C SER A 206 -8.44 26.26 12.79
N LEU A 207 -9.57 26.03 13.46
CA LEU A 207 -10.39 24.83 13.23
C LEU A 207 -10.93 24.76 11.79
N VAL A 208 -11.28 25.91 11.21
CA VAL A 208 -11.78 26.01 9.84
C VAL A 208 -10.67 25.65 8.84
N ALA A 209 -9.45 26.17 9.05
CA ALA A 209 -8.32 25.84 8.20
C ALA A 209 -7.90 24.37 8.33
N ALA A 210 -7.94 23.79 9.55
CA ALA A 210 -7.65 22.38 9.78
C ALA A 210 -8.72 21.45 9.16
N GLY A 211 -9.99 21.86 9.17
CA GLY A 211 -11.08 21.10 8.59
C GLY A 211 -11.05 21.03 7.06
N THR A 212 -10.49 22.02 6.39
CA THR A 212 -10.46 22.07 4.91
C THR A 212 -9.72 20.88 4.29
N PRO A 213 -8.47 20.53 4.69
CA PRO A 213 -7.79 19.34 4.18
C PRO A 213 -8.51 18.03 4.53
N LEU A 214 -9.13 17.94 5.69
CA LEU A 214 -9.86 16.75 6.11
C LEU A 214 -11.11 16.51 5.27
N ILE A 215 -11.86 17.57 4.96
CA ILE A 215 -13.03 17.49 4.06
C ILE A 215 -12.58 17.07 2.66
N ALA A 216 -11.51 17.69 2.14
CA ALA A 216 -10.97 17.33 0.84
C ALA A 216 -10.53 15.85 0.80
N ALA A 217 -9.80 15.38 1.79
CA ALA A 217 -9.39 13.97 1.88
C ALA A 217 -10.59 13.03 1.97
N ALA A 218 -11.62 13.36 2.76
CA ALA A 218 -12.84 12.56 2.86
C ALA A 218 -13.59 12.46 1.50
N VAL A 219 -13.69 13.57 0.75
CA VAL A 219 -14.27 13.57 -0.60
C VAL A 219 -13.43 12.73 -1.55
N GLY A 220 -12.08 12.88 -1.51
CA GLY A 220 -11.15 12.14 -2.37
C GLY A 220 -11.19 10.63 -2.11
N VAL A 221 -11.04 10.23 -0.85
CA VAL A 221 -11.06 8.83 -0.41
C VAL A 221 -12.43 8.21 -0.66
N GLY A 222 -13.52 8.91 -0.30
CA GLY A 222 -14.88 8.42 -0.52
C GLY A 222 -15.18 8.19 -2.00
N THR A 223 -14.79 9.13 -2.87
CA THR A 223 -14.96 8.97 -4.32
C THR A 223 -14.08 7.84 -4.87
N GLY A 224 -12.82 7.78 -4.44
CA GLY A 224 -11.87 6.75 -4.88
C GLY A 224 -12.31 5.36 -4.44
N MET A 225 -12.75 5.20 -3.19
CA MET A 225 -13.27 3.94 -2.65
C MET A 225 -14.50 3.46 -3.42
N LEU A 226 -15.49 4.34 -3.62
CA LEU A 226 -16.67 3.99 -4.42
C LEU A 226 -16.31 3.66 -5.86
N GLY A 227 -15.30 4.32 -6.43
CA GLY A 227 -14.76 4.00 -7.75
C GLY A 227 -14.16 2.61 -7.82
N ILE A 228 -13.37 2.21 -6.81
CA ILE A 228 -12.81 0.85 -6.72
C ILE A 228 -13.92 -0.20 -6.57
N LEU A 229 -14.89 0.04 -5.66
CA LEU A 229 -15.99 -0.89 -5.45
C LEU A 229 -16.90 -1.01 -6.69
N ALA A 230 -17.11 0.08 -7.43
CA ALA A 230 -17.80 0.04 -8.72
C ALA A 230 -17.00 -0.73 -9.78
N ALA A 231 -15.67 -0.58 -9.81
CA ALA A 231 -14.81 -1.33 -10.73
C ALA A 231 -14.74 -2.82 -10.39
N ALA A 232 -14.90 -3.20 -9.11
CA ALA A 232 -14.94 -4.59 -8.68
C ALA A 232 -16.10 -5.41 -9.28
N SER A 233 -17.12 -4.74 -9.84
CA SER A 233 -18.20 -5.43 -10.57
C SER A 233 -17.82 -5.89 -11.99
N ILE A 234 -16.69 -5.41 -12.53
CA ILE A 234 -16.24 -5.67 -13.90
C ILE A 234 -14.80 -6.19 -14.00
N THR A 235 -14.06 -6.18 -12.91
CA THR A 235 -12.66 -6.68 -12.86
C THR A 235 -12.37 -7.26 -11.47
N ASP A 236 -11.50 -8.26 -11.43
CA ASP A 236 -11.08 -8.91 -10.19
C ASP A 236 -10.22 -7.94 -9.37
N ILE A 237 -10.74 -7.53 -8.22
CA ILE A 237 -10.07 -6.64 -7.28
C ILE A 237 -9.89 -7.36 -5.95
N ASN A 238 -8.64 -7.47 -5.50
CA ASN A 238 -8.33 -8.08 -4.22
C ASN A 238 -8.84 -7.22 -3.05
N SER A 239 -9.32 -7.85 -1.99
CA SER A 239 -9.88 -7.19 -0.80
C SER A 239 -8.91 -6.26 -0.07
N THR A 240 -7.59 -6.52 -0.19
CA THR A 240 -6.54 -5.64 0.37
C THR A 240 -6.42 -4.32 -0.41
N THR A 241 -6.84 -4.29 -1.69
CA THR A 241 -6.73 -3.11 -2.56
C THR A 241 -7.49 -1.89 -2.02
N PRO A 242 -8.77 -1.97 -1.62
CA PRO A 242 -9.49 -0.86 -1.04
C PRO A 242 -8.82 -0.30 0.22
N VAL A 243 -8.31 -1.16 1.09
CA VAL A 243 -7.66 -0.73 2.35
C VAL A 243 -6.37 0.05 2.07
N LEU A 244 -5.52 -0.45 1.17
CA LEU A 244 -4.32 0.25 0.72
C LEU A 244 -4.64 1.58 0.04
N ALA A 245 -5.65 1.59 -0.82
CA ALA A 245 -6.07 2.79 -1.53
C ALA A 245 -6.62 3.87 -0.57
N VAL A 246 -7.38 3.49 0.46
CA VAL A 246 -7.82 4.40 1.54
C VAL A 246 -6.63 4.94 2.31
N MET A 247 -5.71 4.08 2.71
CA MET A 247 -4.51 4.44 3.46
C MET A 247 -3.66 5.47 2.70
N ILE A 248 -3.37 5.21 1.41
CA ILE A 248 -2.59 6.11 0.55
C ILE A 248 -3.41 7.37 0.24
N GLY A 249 -4.67 7.22 -0.14
CA GLY A 249 -5.56 8.33 -0.49
C GLY A 249 -5.77 9.32 0.65
N LEU A 250 -5.90 8.82 1.89
CA LEU A 250 -6.04 9.66 3.08
C LEU A 250 -4.75 10.46 3.34
N ALA A 251 -3.59 9.78 3.32
CA ALA A 251 -2.30 10.41 3.54
C ALA A 251 -2.02 11.50 2.50
N VAL A 252 -2.13 11.16 1.21
CA VAL A 252 -1.85 12.04 0.08
C VAL A 252 -2.90 13.15 -0.03
N GLY A 253 -4.18 12.84 0.18
CA GLY A 253 -5.28 13.80 0.09
C GLY A 253 -5.19 14.92 1.14
N ILE A 254 -4.84 14.58 2.38
CA ILE A 254 -4.63 15.58 3.45
C ILE A 254 -3.42 16.44 3.10
N ASP A 255 -2.35 15.82 2.65
CA ASP A 255 -1.09 16.50 2.38
C ASP A 255 -1.18 17.50 1.23
N TYR A 256 -1.73 17.11 0.10
CA TYR A 256 -1.90 18.00 -1.05
C TYR A 256 -2.82 19.18 -0.75
N ALA A 257 -3.89 18.93 -0.01
CA ALA A 257 -4.77 20.00 0.46
C ALA A 257 -4.05 20.94 1.45
N LEU A 258 -3.21 20.40 2.33
CA LEU A 258 -2.40 21.17 3.28
C LEU A 258 -1.51 22.20 2.57
N PHE A 259 -0.82 21.80 1.48
CA PHE A 259 0.05 22.68 0.71
C PHE A 259 -0.72 23.86 0.10
N ILE A 260 -1.84 23.58 -0.56
CA ILE A 260 -2.65 24.64 -1.21
C ILE A 260 -3.27 25.57 -0.16
N VAL A 261 -3.83 25.02 0.95
CA VAL A 261 -4.41 25.82 2.03
C VAL A 261 -3.35 26.68 2.73
N SER A 262 -2.14 26.14 2.95
CA SER A 262 -1.04 26.89 3.57
C SER A 262 -0.68 28.11 2.75
N ARG A 263 -0.52 27.94 1.43
CA ARG A 263 -0.18 29.02 0.51
C ARG A 263 -1.32 30.05 0.36
N ALA A 264 -2.55 29.59 0.25
CA ALA A 264 -3.71 30.47 0.19
C ALA A 264 -3.83 31.36 1.44
N ARG A 265 -3.50 30.83 2.61
CA ARG A 265 -3.51 31.61 3.86
C ARG A 265 -2.42 32.68 3.92
N GLU A 266 -1.28 32.47 3.27
CA GLU A 266 -0.25 33.50 3.13
C GLU A 266 -0.83 34.67 2.32
N TYR A 267 -1.40 34.44 1.13
CA TYR A 267 -2.04 35.47 0.31
C TYR A 267 -3.22 36.16 1.00
N LEU A 268 -4.07 35.41 1.72
CA LEU A 268 -5.16 36.00 2.51
C LEU A 268 -4.66 36.89 3.65
N ALA A 269 -3.51 36.55 4.26
CA ALA A 269 -2.90 37.36 5.31
C ALA A 269 -2.31 38.68 4.78
N ASP A 270 -1.93 38.70 3.49
CA ASP A 270 -1.46 39.87 2.77
C ASP A 270 -2.64 40.70 2.20
N GLY A 271 -3.88 40.30 2.46
CA GLY A 271 -5.10 41.06 2.09
C GLY A 271 -5.59 40.78 0.66
N VAL A 272 -5.10 39.73 0.01
CA VAL A 272 -5.57 39.33 -1.34
C VAL A 272 -6.99 38.79 -1.26
N ASP A 273 -7.84 39.13 -2.25
CA ASP A 273 -9.21 38.61 -2.38
C ASP A 273 -9.26 37.08 -2.34
N PRO A 274 -10.24 36.47 -1.64
CA PRO A 274 -10.30 35.01 -1.49
C PRO A 274 -10.28 34.21 -2.80
N ALA A 275 -10.96 34.71 -3.87
CA ALA A 275 -10.95 34.02 -5.15
C ALA A 275 -9.59 34.14 -5.85
N GLU A 276 -8.93 35.29 -5.69
CA GLU A 276 -7.58 35.51 -6.20
C GLU A 276 -6.55 34.70 -5.40
N ALA A 277 -6.63 34.70 -4.07
CA ALA A 277 -5.76 33.90 -3.21
C ALA A 277 -5.88 32.39 -3.51
N ALA A 278 -7.10 31.88 -3.77
CA ALA A 278 -7.34 30.50 -4.21
C ALA A 278 -6.68 30.24 -5.57
N GLY A 279 -6.83 31.18 -6.52
CA GLY A 279 -6.22 31.08 -7.86
C GLY A 279 -4.70 31.02 -7.79
N ARG A 280 -4.07 31.96 -7.09
CA ARG A 280 -2.60 32.05 -6.94
C ARG A 280 -2.03 30.82 -6.19
N ALA A 281 -2.70 30.37 -5.13
CA ALA A 281 -2.29 29.16 -4.40
C ALA A 281 -2.38 27.91 -5.28
N THR A 282 -3.42 27.81 -6.12
CA THR A 282 -3.57 26.69 -7.06
C THR A 282 -2.55 26.76 -8.19
N ALA A 283 -2.17 27.96 -8.64
CA ALA A 283 -1.16 28.14 -9.69
C ALA A 283 0.26 27.78 -9.22
N THR A 284 0.59 28.10 -7.97
CA THR A 284 1.91 27.85 -7.36
C THR A 284 1.99 26.46 -6.73
N SER A 285 1.39 26.27 -5.55
CA SER A 285 1.42 24.99 -4.86
C SER A 285 0.69 23.87 -5.59
N GLY A 286 -0.38 24.18 -6.35
CA GLY A 286 -1.08 23.19 -7.16
C GLY A 286 -0.25 22.63 -8.30
N GLY A 287 0.67 23.42 -8.89
CA GLY A 287 1.64 22.94 -9.87
C GLY A 287 2.53 21.84 -9.31
N ALA A 288 3.05 22.07 -8.11
CA ALA A 288 3.85 21.08 -7.39
C ALA A 288 3.02 19.84 -6.99
N VAL A 289 1.75 20.03 -6.60
CA VAL A 289 0.82 18.90 -6.30
C VAL A 289 0.54 18.04 -7.55
N VAL A 290 0.36 18.65 -8.73
CA VAL A 290 0.21 17.91 -9.99
C VAL A 290 1.45 17.08 -10.28
N PHE A 291 2.63 17.68 -10.13
CA PHE A 291 3.89 16.97 -10.35
C PHE A 291 4.04 15.81 -9.35
N ALA A 292 3.87 16.10 -8.08
CA ALA A 292 3.91 15.15 -6.99
C ALA A 292 2.94 13.98 -7.20
N GLY A 293 1.68 14.27 -7.46
CA GLY A 293 0.66 13.25 -7.74
C GLY A 293 0.99 12.41 -8.98
N THR A 294 1.56 13.04 -10.02
CA THR A 294 1.99 12.30 -11.22
C THR A 294 3.12 11.32 -10.89
N THR A 295 4.09 11.68 -10.04
CA THR A 295 5.18 10.77 -9.62
C THR A 295 4.64 9.59 -8.84
N VAL A 296 3.69 9.80 -7.93
CA VAL A 296 3.02 8.71 -7.18
C VAL A 296 2.23 7.81 -8.11
N ILE A 297 1.44 8.39 -9.03
CA ILE A 297 0.65 7.63 -10.00
C ILE A 297 1.56 6.76 -10.87
N VAL A 298 2.65 7.31 -11.40
CA VAL A 298 3.61 6.58 -12.24
C VAL A 298 4.30 5.47 -11.44
N ALA A 299 4.67 5.72 -10.17
CA ALA A 299 5.26 4.71 -9.30
C ALA A 299 4.29 3.54 -9.03
N LEU A 300 3.02 3.86 -8.75
CA LEU A 300 1.98 2.84 -8.52
C LEU A 300 1.63 2.08 -9.81
N CYS A 301 1.56 2.76 -10.96
CA CYS A 301 1.43 2.09 -12.26
C CYS A 301 2.65 1.20 -12.56
N GLY A 302 3.84 1.53 -12.05
CA GLY A 302 5.04 0.73 -12.15
C GLY A 302 4.90 -0.69 -11.57
N LEU A 303 3.97 -0.90 -10.62
CA LEU A 303 3.63 -2.23 -10.08
C LEU A 303 3.23 -3.23 -11.20
N SER A 304 2.72 -2.74 -12.33
CA SER A 304 2.40 -3.57 -13.49
C SER A 304 3.63 -4.22 -14.14
N VAL A 305 4.84 -3.68 -13.92
CA VAL A 305 6.09 -4.25 -14.43
C VAL A 305 6.40 -5.62 -13.82
N ALA A 306 5.86 -5.91 -12.64
CA ALA A 306 5.97 -7.22 -12.02
C ALA A 306 5.27 -8.34 -12.83
N GLY A 307 4.39 -8.01 -13.79
CA GLY A 307 3.66 -8.99 -14.60
C GLY A 307 2.56 -9.76 -13.84
N ILE A 308 2.32 -9.42 -12.58
CA ILE A 308 1.40 -10.11 -11.67
C ILE A 308 0.06 -9.37 -11.65
N ARG A 309 -1.03 -10.06 -12.00
CA ARG A 309 -2.36 -9.45 -12.19
C ARG A 309 -2.84 -8.68 -10.96
N PHE A 310 -2.82 -9.30 -9.77
CA PHE A 310 -3.33 -8.64 -8.57
C PHE A 310 -2.50 -7.41 -8.15
N LEU A 311 -1.16 -7.42 -8.36
CA LEU A 311 -0.32 -6.22 -8.15
C LEU A 311 -0.63 -5.12 -9.15
N THR A 312 -0.90 -5.49 -10.40
CA THR A 312 -1.29 -4.54 -11.45
C THR A 312 -2.61 -3.86 -11.12
N THR A 313 -3.65 -4.64 -10.76
CA THR A 313 -4.96 -4.08 -10.39
C THR A 313 -4.86 -3.23 -9.13
N MET A 314 -4.12 -3.66 -8.10
CA MET A 314 -3.88 -2.92 -6.87
C MET A 314 -3.12 -1.61 -7.12
N GLY A 315 -2.09 -1.65 -7.98
CA GLY A 315 -1.32 -0.47 -8.37
C GLY A 315 -2.18 0.55 -9.14
N LEU A 316 -2.94 0.09 -10.13
CA LEU A 316 -3.82 0.96 -10.94
C LEU A 316 -4.97 1.53 -10.12
N ALA A 317 -5.59 0.75 -9.24
CA ALA A 317 -6.65 1.22 -8.35
C ALA A 317 -6.12 2.29 -7.37
N SER A 318 -4.97 2.05 -6.75
CA SER A 318 -4.33 3.03 -5.88
C SER A 318 -3.91 4.31 -6.64
N ALA A 319 -3.39 4.17 -7.86
CA ALA A 319 -3.06 5.30 -8.74
C ALA A 319 -4.30 6.13 -9.10
N ALA A 320 -5.44 5.47 -9.36
CA ALA A 320 -6.71 6.14 -9.62
C ALA A 320 -7.18 6.95 -8.40
N VAL A 321 -7.05 6.40 -7.18
CA VAL A 321 -7.39 7.14 -5.93
C VAL A 321 -6.48 8.35 -5.74
N VAL A 322 -5.18 8.23 -6.02
CA VAL A 322 -4.26 9.37 -5.98
C VAL A 322 -4.63 10.42 -7.05
N ALA A 323 -5.01 10.00 -8.26
CA ALA A 323 -5.48 10.93 -9.29
C ALA A 323 -6.73 11.69 -8.85
N VAL A 324 -7.69 11.01 -8.22
CA VAL A 324 -8.87 11.62 -7.62
C VAL A 324 -8.47 12.60 -6.51
N ALA A 325 -7.54 12.25 -5.63
CA ALA A 325 -7.04 13.13 -4.58
C ALA A 325 -6.41 14.42 -5.14
N VAL A 326 -5.61 14.32 -6.23
CA VAL A 326 -5.07 15.49 -6.95
C VAL A 326 -6.21 16.35 -7.51
N LEU A 327 -7.19 15.76 -8.18
CA LEU A 327 -8.33 16.50 -8.74
C LEU A 327 -9.15 17.19 -7.64
N VAL A 328 -9.37 16.55 -6.51
CA VAL A 328 -10.02 17.14 -5.33
C VAL A 328 -9.19 18.31 -4.79
N ALA A 329 -7.89 18.14 -4.64
CA ALA A 329 -7.00 19.21 -4.20
C ALA A 329 -7.05 20.45 -5.11
N LEU A 330 -7.16 20.24 -6.43
CA LEU A 330 -7.20 21.32 -7.43
C LEU A 330 -8.59 21.93 -7.65
N THR A 331 -9.65 21.31 -7.16
CA THR A 331 -11.03 21.77 -7.39
C THR A 331 -11.80 22.05 -6.10
N VAL A 332 -11.90 21.06 -5.20
CA VAL A 332 -12.63 21.20 -3.93
C VAL A 332 -11.93 22.16 -2.97
N VAL A 333 -10.59 22.07 -2.87
CA VAL A 333 -9.85 22.95 -1.97
C VAL A 333 -9.98 24.43 -2.38
N PRO A 334 -9.77 24.84 -3.63
CA PRO A 334 -10.02 26.21 -4.06
C PRO A 334 -11.48 26.65 -3.87
N ALA A 335 -12.45 25.75 -4.09
CA ALA A 335 -13.85 26.03 -3.84
C ALA A 335 -14.12 26.31 -2.35
N LEU A 336 -13.53 25.52 -1.45
CA LEU A 336 -13.63 25.74 0.00
C LEU A 336 -12.92 27.04 0.43
N ILE A 337 -11.77 27.37 -0.16
CA ILE A 337 -11.08 28.65 0.10
C ILE A 337 -11.98 29.82 -0.29
N GLY A 338 -12.61 29.77 -1.45
CA GLY A 338 -13.55 30.81 -1.91
C GLY A 338 -14.76 30.99 -0.99
N LEU A 339 -15.33 29.87 -0.46
CA LEU A 339 -16.46 29.89 0.48
C LEU A 339 -16.10 30.39 1.88
N LEU A 340 -14.93 29.99 2.38
CA LEU A 340 -14.53 30.24 3.77
C LEU A 340 -13.79 31.56 3.93
N GLY A 341 -13.07 32.01 2.89
CA GLY A 341 -12.36 33.29 2.82
C GLY A 341 -11.48 33.53 4.04
N GLU A 342 -11.60 34.71 4.64
CA GLU A 342 -10.83 35.10 5.84
C GLU A 342 -11.06 34.22 7.07
N ARG A 343 -12.10 33.36 7.09
CA ARG A 343 -12.32 32.42 8.21
C ARG A 343 -11.20 31.38 8.33
N LEU A 344 -10.39 31.19 7.29
CA LEU A 344 -9.19 30.37 7.30
C LEU A 344 -8.06 30.96 8.15
N LEU A 345 -8.05 32.28 8.39
CA LEU A 345 -7.04 32.95 9.22
C LEU A 345 -7.33 32.76 10.72
N PRO A 346 -6.30 32.67 11.59
CA PRO A 346 -6.47 32.64 13.03
C PRO A 346 -7.16 33.92 13.54
N ARG A 347 -8.01 33.78 14.53
CA ARG A 347 -8.78 34.91 15.12
C ARG A 347 -7.89 36.08 15.52
N ARG A 348 -6.67 35.82 16.04
CA ARG A 348 -5.71 36.88 16.43
C ARG A 348 -5.20 37.71 15.26
N ARG A 349 -4.95 37.09 14.09
CA ARG A 349 -4.51 37.83 12.88
C ARG A 349 -5.65 38.62 12.23
N ARG A 350 -6.89 38.12 12.26
CA ARG A 350 -8.06 38.88 11.81
C ARG A 350 -8.28 40.18 12.60
N ALA A 351 -7.97 40.15 13.90
CA ALA A 351 -8.12 41.32 14.77
C ALA A 351 -6.99 42.33 14.65
N ALA A 352 -5.83 41.95 14.12
CA ALA A 352 -4.64 42.81 14.06
C ALA A 352 -4.54 43.66 12.78
N GLY A 353 -5.39 43.43 11.76
CA GLY A 353 -5.37 44.18 10.50
C GLY A 353 -4.18 43.85 9.58
N VAL A 354 -4.29 44.26 8.31
CA VAL A 354 -3.24 44.09 7.30
C VAL A 354 -2.01 44.91 7.70
N GLY A 355 -0.85 44.28 7.80
CA GLY A 355 0.45 44.96 8.01
C GLY A 355 1.13 44.71 9.38
N ALA A 356 0.55 43.92 10.28
CA ALA A 356 1.18 43.60 11.57
C ALA A 356 2.18 42.45 11.45
N GLY A 357 3.43 42.78 11.17
CA GLY A 357 4.59 41.96 11.51
C GLY A 357 5.14 41.11 10.38
N ALA A 358 6.13 41.65 9.69
CA ALA A 358 7.17 40.82 9.09
C ALA A 358 7.87 40.07 10.22
N ASP A 359 7.40 38.84 10.53
CA ASP A 359 8.04 37.97 11.49
C ASP A 359 9.51 37.79 11.08
N ARG A 360 10.41 38.22 11.94
CA ARG A 360 11.83 37.87 11.85
C ARG A 360 11.91 36.37 11.70
N ARG A 361 12.34 35.90 10.54
CA ARG A 361 12.53 34.47 10.26
C ARG A 361 13.47 33.90 11.33
N PRO A 362 13.04 32.99 12.17
CA PRO A 362 13.91 32.49 13.24
C PRO A 362 15.10 31.78 12.60
N GLU A 363 16.32 32.14 12.99
CA GLU A 363 17.52 31.37 12.63
C GLU A 363 17.37 29.95 13.14
N SER A 364 17.33 28.97 12.25
CA SER A 364 17.29 27.56 12.68
C SER A 364 18.68 27.12 13.12
N ARG A 365 18.84 26.95 14.43
CA ARG A 365 20.05 26.35 15.01
C ARG A 365 20.34 24.96 14.42
N TRP A 366 19.30 24.22 14.01
CA TRP A 366 19.40 22.90 13.43
C TRP A 366 20.16 22.91 12.10
N VAL A 367 19.70 23.68 11.11
CA VAL A 367 20.34 23.75 9.77
C VAL A 367 21.78 24.21 9.88
N ARG A 368 22.02 25.23 10.72
CA ARG A 368 23.38 25.73 10.96
C ARG A 368 24.31 24.68 11.57
N THR A 369 23.79 23.80 12.44
CA THR A 369 24.57 22.69 13.00
C THR A 369 24.88 21.65 11.95
N VAL A 370 23.89 21.27 11.14
CA VAL A 370 23.97 20.26 10.08
C VAL A 370 24.93 20.69 8.96
N THR A 371 24.86 21.97 8.55
CA THR A 371 25.70 22.51 7.46
C THR A 371 27.12 22.86 7.87
N ARG A 372 27.38 23.08 9.17
CA ARG A 372 28.75 23.38 9.67
C ARG A 372 29.71 22.21 9.59
N ARG A 373 29.22 20.97 9.79
CA ARG A 373 30.05 19.75 9.74
C ARG A 373 29.38 18.71 8.84
N PRO A 374 29.23 18.98 7.55
CA PRO A 374 28.39 18.18 6.67
C PRO A 374 28.82 16.71 6.59
N TRP A 375 30.13 16.42 6.52
CA TRP A 375 30.62 15.06 6.43
C TRP A 375 30.38 14.22 7.68
N VAL A 376 30.42 14.84 8.87
CA VAL A 376 30.08 14.15 10.13
C VAL A 376 28.58 13.83 10.16
N THR A 377 27.76 14.78 9.75
CA THR A 377 26.28 14.59 9.68
C THR A 377 25.92 13.51 8.68
N ILE A 378 26.52 13.54 7.47
CA ILE A 378 26.29 12.51 6.43
C ILE A 378 26.68 11.14 6.98
N GLY A 379 27.89 11.00 7.55
CA GLY A 379 28.37 9.74 8.12
C GLY A 379 27.44 9.22 9.23
N ALA A 380 27.01 10.10 10.16
CA ALA A 380 26.12 9.71 11.26
C ALA A 380 24.76 9.23 10.77
N VAL A 381 24.13 9.93 9.81
CA VAL A 381 22.84 9.53 9.26
C VAL A 381 22.93 8.23 8.46
N VAL A 382 23.97 8.08 7.61
CA VAL A 382 24.16 6.86 6.82
C VAL A 382 24.41 5.65 7.73
N VAL A 383 25.23 5.80 8.76
CA VAL A 383 25.47 4.71 9.74
C VAL A 383 24.20 4.38 10.50
N LEU A 384 23.45 5.38 10.98
CA LEU A 384 22.20 5.16 11.71
C LEU A 384 21.17 4.42 10.85
N LEU A 385 20.89 4.91 9.65
CA LEU A 385 19.92 4.28 8.74
C LEU A 385 20.42 2.91 8.26
N GLY A 386 21.72 2.75 8.04
CA GLY A 386 22.33 1.47 7.71
C GLY A 386 22.15 0.44 8.82
N LEU A 387 22.33 0.84 10.10
CA LEU A 387 22.04 -0.03 11.25
C LEU A 387 20.55 -0.38 11.35
N CYS A 388 19.66 0.59 11.11
CA CYS A 388 18.23 0.34 11.06
C CYS A 388 17.84 -0.63 9.94
N ALA A 389 18.60 -0.70 8.85
CA ALA A 389 18.33 -1.60 7.73
C ALA A 389 18.82 -3.05 7.97
N VAL A 390 19.69 -3.31 8.96
CA VAL A 390 20.27 -4.65 9.20
C VAL A 390 19.19 -5.73 9.38
N PRO A 391 18.12 -5.55 10.15
CA PRO A 391 17.11 -6.58 10.33
C PRO A 391 16.37 -6.98 9.04
N ALA A 392 16.39 -6.14 8.00
CA ALA A 392 15.78 -6.46 6.72
C ALA A 392 16.42 -7.70 6.06
N SER A 393 17.72 -7.99 6.34
CA SER A 393 18.39 -9.18 5.84
C SER A 393 17.83 -10.51 6.38
N GLY A 394 17.11 -10.45 7.49
CA GLY A 394 16.45 -11.62 8.11
C GLY A 394 14.97 -11.77 7.73
N LEU A 395 14.45 -10.91 6.85
CA LEU A 395 13.05 -11.01 6.40
C LEU A 395 12.84 -12.29 5.59
N ARG A 396 11.83 -13.06 5.99
CA ARG A 396 11.31 -14.19 5.22
C ARG A 396 10.04 -13.76 4.53
N LEU A 397 10.03 -13.90 3.20
CA LEU A 397 8.90 -13.52 2.37
C LEU A 397 8.16 -14.77 1.93
N ALA A 398 6.88 -14.87 2.28
CA ALA A 398 6.02 -16.00 1.92
C ALA A 398 4.57 -15.52 1.72
N LEU A 399 3.74 -16.31 1.10
CA LEU A 399 2.30 -16.12 1.19
C LEU A 399 1.83 -16.69 2.52
N THR A 400 1.23 -15.87 3.37
CA THR A 400 0.81 -16.23 4.72
C THR A 400 -0.44 -17.09 4.70
N ASP A 401 -0.54 -18.05 5.64
CA ASP A 401 -1.68 -18.94 5.86
C ASP A 401 -2.52 -18.50 7.08
N ASN A 402 -3.55 -19.27 7.43
CA ASN A 402 -4.42 -19.02 8.59
C ASN A 402 -3.66 -19.01 9.93
N GLY A 403 -2.43 -19.57 9.98
CA GLY A 403 -1.55 -19.49 11.14
C GLY A 403 -1.03 -18.08 11.44
N PHE A 404 -1.21 -17.13 10.52
CA PHE A 404 -0.92 -15.71 10.72
C PHE A 404 -2.17 -14.88 11.02
N ALA A 405 -3.38 -15.47 10.96
CA ALA A 405 -4.61 -14.78 11.29
C ALA A 405 -4.59 -14.21 12.72
N GLU A 406 -5.52 -13.31 13.02
CA GLU A 406 -5.62 -12.66 14.32
C GLU A 406 -5.75 -13.68 15.46
N ARG A 407 -5.07 -13.43 16.58
CA ARG A 407 -5.20 -14.26 17.78
C ARG A 407 -6.62 -14.18 18.31
N GLY A 408 -7.25 -15.35 18.55
CA GLY A 408 -8.64 -15.44 18.99
C GLY A 408 -9.66 -15.48 17.86
N SER A 409 -9.24 -15.35 16.58
CA SER A 409 -10.12 -15.67 15.46
C SER A 409 -10.33 -17.17 15.32
N GLN A 410 -11.51 -17.58 14.89
CA GLN A 410 -11.83 -18.99 14.68
C GLN A 410 -10.85 -19.68 13.72
N GLN A 411 -10.49 -19.00 12.62
CA GLN A 411 -9.52 -19.52 11.65
C GLN A 411 -8.17 -19.82 12.30
N ARG A 412 -7.69 -18.92 13.18
CA ARG A 412 -6.43 -19.08 13.88
C ARG A 412 -6.50 -20.19 14.93
N GLU A 413 -7.53 -20.21 15.74
CA GLU A 413 -7.70 -21.22 16.79
C GLU A 413 -7.81 -22.63 16.21
N THR A 414 -8.58 -22.79 15.12
CA THR A 414 -8.69 -24.07 14.42
C THR A 414 -7.37 -24.47 13.78
N TYR A 415 -6.65 -23.52 13.12
CA TYR A 415 -5.33 -23.79 12.55
C TYR A 415 -4.34 -24.29 13.61
N ASP A 416 -4.27 -23.61 14.75
CA ASP A 416 -3.38 -23.96 15.85
C ASP A 416 -3.78 -25.31 16.48
N ALA A 417 -5.07 -25.59 16.62
CA ALA A 417 -5.58 -26.85 17.12
C ALA A 417 -5.27 -28.03 16.18
N VAL A 418 -5.44 -27.85 14.86
CA VAL A 418 -5.05 -28.85 13.86
C VAL A 418 -3.53 -29.07 13.89
N ALA A 419 -2.74 -28.00 13.94
CA ALA A 419 -1.28 -28.11 14.02
C ALA A 419 -0.82 -28.85 15.30
N ALA A 420 -1.49 -28.60 16.44
CA ALA A 420 -1.18 -29.27 17.69
C ALA A 420 -1.57 -30.76 17.70
N ALA A 421 -2.73 -31.11 17.12
CA ALA A 421 -3.27 -32.47 17.14
C ALA A 421 -2.65 -33.37 16.06
N TYR A 422 -2.27 -32.83 14.93
CA TYR A 422 -1.87 -33.60 13.74
C TYR A 422 -0.50 -33.18 13.15
N GLY A 423 0.12 -32.09 13.62
CA GLY A 423 1.35 -31.54 13.08
C GLY A 423 1.10 -30.34 12.14
N GLU A 424 2.11 -29.45 12.01
CA GLU A 424 2.02 -28.20 11.24
C GLU A 424 1.68 -28.42 9.77
N GLY A 425 2.19 -29.50 9.18
CA GLY A 425 2.04 -29.85 7.78
C GLY A 425 0.63 -30.22 7.34
N TYR A 426 -0.26 -30.55 8.29
CA TYR A 426 -1.67 -30.82 7.95
C TYR A 426 -2.40 -29.63 7.35
N ASN A 427 -1.98 -28.43 7.72
CA ASN A 427 -2.51 -27.18 7.19
C ASN A 427 -1.92 -26.78 5.82
N SER A 428 -0.95 -27.55 5.31
CA SER A 428 -0.17 -27.19 4.11
C SER A 428 0.02 -28.37 3.15
N PRO A 429 -1.07 -29.05 2.72
CA PRO A 429 -0.96 -30.20 1.84
C PRO A 429 -0.34 -29.80 0.49
N ILE A 430 0.53 -30.67 -0.04
CA ILE A 430 1.12 -30.57 -1.37
C ILE A 430 0.47 -31.64 -2.25
N VAL A 431 0.09 -31.26 -3.46
CA VAL A 431 -0.51 -32.18 -4.43
C VAL A 431 0.48 -32.42 -5.55
N VAL A 432 0.75 -33.69 -5.88
CA VAL A 432 1.52 -34.10 -7.06
C VAL A 432 0.57 -34.81 -7.99
N ILE A 433 0.52 -34.34 -9.23
CA ILE A 433 -0.27 -34.96 -10.29
C ILE A 433 0.63 -35.37 -11.44
N ALA A 434 0.23 -36.39 -12.19
CA ALA A 434 0.93 -36.83 -13.39
C ALA A 434 -0.03 -37.52 -14.36
N ASP A 435 0.25 -37.41 -15.65
CA ASP A 435 -0.44 -38.17 -16.66
C ASP A 435 0.02 -39.64 -16.67
N VAL A 436 -0.90 -40.57 -16.70
CA VAL A 436 -0.62 -42.01 -16.75
C VAL A 436 -0.64 -42.50 -18.18
N SER A 437 0.52 -42.94 -18.68
CA SER A 437 0.64 -43.42 -20.07
C SER A 437 -0.15 -44.70 -20.35
N GLN A 438 -0.36 -45.56 -19.33
CA GLN A 438 -1.10 -46.81 -19.45
C GLN A 438 -2.13 -46.95 -18.34
N PRO A 439 -3.42 -46.72 -18.59
CA PRO A 439 -4.49 -46.77 -17.58
C PRO A 439 -4.57 -48.11 -16.80
N SER A 440 -4.25 -49.23 -17.43
CA SER A 440 -4.25 -50.57 -16.82
C SER A 440 -3.18 -50.71 -15.71
N GLY A 441 -2.16 -49.88 -15.69
CA GLY A 441 -1.10 -49.83 -14.68
C GLY A 441 -1.19 -48.65 -13.70
N SER A 442 -2.24 -47.86 -13.78
CA SER A 442 -2.35 -46.58 -13.07
C SER A 442 -2.22 -46.74 -11.52
N VAL A 443 -2.85 -47.75 -10.94
CA VAL A 443 -2.76 -47.99 -9.48
C VAL A 443 -1.33 -48.29 -9.03
N ALA A 444 -0.61 -49.13 -9.80
CA ALA A 444 0.79 -49.47 -9.47
C ALA A 444 1.71 -48.28 -9.64
N ALA A 445 1.51 -47.45 -10.69
CA ALA A 445 2.27 -46.23 -10.95
C ALA A 445 2.06 -45.21 -9.81
N VAL A 446 0.81 -44.97 -9.40
CA VAL A 446 0.45 -44.05 -8.32
C VAL A 446 1.03 -44.51 -6.98
N GLN A 447 0.92 -45.82 -6.66
CA GLN A 447 1.48 -46.39 -5.43
C GLN A 447 3.01 -46.35 -5.40
N GLY A 448 3.65 -46.55 -6.56
CA GLY A 448 5.11 -46.44 -6.71
C GLY A 448 5.56 -44.99 -6.45
N LEU A 449 4.94 -44.03 -7.13
CA LEU A 449 5.18 -42.63 -6.93
C LEU A 449 4.97 -42.21 -5.45
N ALA A 450 3.85 -42.56 -4.86
CA ALA A 450 3.53 -42.25 -3.48
C ALA A 450 4.56 -42.81 -2.49
N ARG A 451 5.09 -44.04 -2.74
CA ARG A 451 6.13 -44.63 -1.91
C ARG A 451 7.46 -43.83 -2.01
N ASP A 452 7.91 -43.48 -3.22
CA ASP A 452 9.13 -42.71 -3.35
C ASP A 452 8.98 -41.32 -2.72
N LEU A 453 7.86 -40.65 -2.94
CA LEU A 453 7.57 -39.36 -2.36
C LEU A 453 7.50 -39.40 -0.82
N SER A 454 6.98 -40.50 -0.25
CA SER A 454 6.91 -40.66 1.22
C SER A 454 8.28 -40.83 1.89
N GLN A 455 9.32 -41.12 1.13
CA GLN A 455 10.69 -41.31 1.63
C GLN A 455 11.55 -40.02 1.51
N LEU A 456 11.00 -38.98 0.98
CA LEU A 456 11.72 -37.67 0.87
C LEU A 456 11.83 -37.02 2.25
N ASP A 457 12.98 -36.43 2.50
CA ASP A 457 13.17 -35.60 3.71
C ASP A 457 12.19 -34.42 3.70
N GLY A 458 11.52 -34.17 4.82
CA GLY A 458 10.50 -33.13 4.96
C GLY A 458 9.08 -33.59 4.62
N VAL A 459 8.86 -34.86 4.24
CA VAL A 459 7.54 -35.47 4.07
C VAL A 459 7.17 -36.25 5.30
N GLU A 460 6.12 -35.85 6.01
CA GLU A 460 5.57 -36.60 7.16
C GLU A 460 4.78 -37.84 6.70
N GLY A 461 4.09 -37.73 5.57
CA GLY A 461 3.33 -38.86 5.02
C GLY A 461 2.53 -38.52 3.77
N VAL A 462 1.90 -39.55 3.21
CA VAL A 462 0.99 -39.44 2.06
C VAL A 462 -0.45 -39.53 2.57
N SER A 463 -1.23 -38.47 2.30
CA SER A 463 -2.64 -38.41 2.72
C SER A 463 -3.57 -39.16 1.80
N LEU A 464 -3.32 -39.10 0.50
CA LEU A 464 -4.13 -39.76 -0.52
C LEU A 464 -3.27 -40.07 -1.73
N ALA A 465 -3.41 -41.26 -2.28
CA ALA A 465 -2.76 -41.68 -3.51
C ALA A 465 -3.75 -42.53 -4.34
N THR A 466 -4.29 -41.95 -5.41
CA THR A 466 -5.32 -42.61 -6.21
C THR A 466 -5.24 -42.12 -7.67
N PRO A 467 -5.50 -42.97 -8.66
CA PRO A 467 -5.77 -42.49 -10.00
C PRO A 467 -7.19 -41.88 -10.09
N ASN A 468 -7.44 -41.04 -11.12
CA ASN A 468 -8.81 -40.63 -11.44
C ASN A 468 -9.65 -41.82 -11.97
N GLN A 469 -10.95 -41.65 -12.12
CA GLN A 469 -11.89 -42.72 -12.51
C GLN A 469 -11.49 -43.39 -13.86
N ASP A 470 -10.91 -42.65 -14.79
CA ASP A 470 -10.49 -43.17 -16.11
C ASP A 470 -9.07 -43.79 -16.05
N GLY A 471 -8.37 -43.71 -14.95
CA GLY A 471 -6.99 -44.22 -14.79
C GLY A 471 -5.94 -43.44 -15.56
N THR A 472 -6.29 -42.24 -16.07
CA THR A 472 -5.43 -41.39 -16.92
C THR A 472 -4.64 -40.31 -16.17
N LEU A 473 -5.02 -40.01 -14.92
CA LEU A 473 -4.38 -39.03 -14.07
C LEU A 473 -4.00 -39.68 -12.73
N ALA A 474 -2.74 -39.57 -12.34
CA ALA A 474 -2.25 -39.89 -11.01
C ALA A 474 -2.47 -38.69 -10.09
N PHE A 475 -2.97 -38.92 -8.90
CA PHE A 475 -3.13 -37.92 -7.84
C PHE A 475 -2.47 -38.44 -6.55
N VAL A 476 -1.53 -37.68 -6.02
CA VAL A 476 -0.86 -37.97 -4.74
C VAL A 476 -0.86 -36.69 -3.90
N GLN A 477 -1.47 -36.76 -2.73
CA GLN A 477 -1.47 -35.69 -1.74
C GLN A 477 -0.50 -36.00 -0.62
N LEU A 478 0.45 -35.10 -0.40
CA LEU A 478 1.51 -35.23 0.60
C LEU A 478 1.24 -34.27 1.75
N ARG A 479 1.71 -34.67 2.92
CA ARG A 479 1.86 -33.80 4.09
C ARG A 479 3.33 -33.49 4.29
N PRO A 480 3.74 -32.22 4.21
CA PRO A 480 5.06 -31.81 4.66
C PRO A 480 5.14 -31.85 6.20
N GLU A 481 6.33 -31.84 6.76
CA GLU A 481 6.55 -31.74 8.22
C GLU A 481 6.27 -30.31 8.72
N LYS A 482 6.41 -29.29 7.85
CA LYS A 482 6.32 -27.88 8.19
C LYS A 482 5.23 -27.15 7.41
N SER A 483 4.87 -25.96 7.88
CA SER A 483 3.88 -25.09 7.21
C SER A 483 4.38 -24.59 5.85
N GLN A 484 3.47 -24.07 5.00
CA GLN A 484 3.78 -23.55 3.66
C GLN A 484 4.78 -22.38 3.66
N ALA A 485 4.81 -21.60 4.73
CA ALA A 485 5.72 -20.45 4.87
C ALA A 485 7.14 -20.85 5.35
N ASP A 486 7.38 -22.14 5.65
CA ASP A 486 8.68 -22.60 6.08
C ASP A 486 9.60 -22.87 4.88
N PRO A 487 10.88 -22.46 4.92
CA PRO A 487 11.83 -22.73 3.85
C PRO A 487 12.00 -24.22 3.52
N ALA A 488 11.84 -25.13 4.50
CA ALA A 488 11.92 -26.56 4.29
C ALA A 488 10.82 -27.08 3.35
N THR A 489 9.60 -26.54 3.47
CA THR A 489 8.48 -26.89 2.57
C THR A 489 8.72 -26.37 1.15
N MET A 490 9.29 -25.16 1.00
CA MET A 490 9.67 -24.64 -0.31
C MET A 490 10.75 -25.50 -0.97
N GLU A 491 11.74 -25.94 -0.20
CA GLU A 491 12.81 -26.82 -0.69
C GLU A 491 12.28 -28.19 -1.10
N LEU A 492 11.33 -28.74 -0.33
CA LEU A 492 10.66 -30.01 -0.67
C LEU A 492 9.94 -29.91 -2.03
N VAL A 493 9.19 -28.82 -2.29
CA VAL A 493 8.52 -28.61 -3.57
C VAL A 493 9.54 -28.55 -4.72
N ARG A 494 10.65 -27.80 -4.54
CA ARG A 494 11.72 -27.72 -5.54
C ARG A 494 12.38 -29.10 -5.76
N ASN A 495 12.59 -29.86 -4.69
CA ASN A 495 13.18 -31.19 -4.76
C ASN A 495 12.28 -32.14 -5.58
N ILE A 496 10.98 -32.19 -5.30
CA ILE A 496 10.03 -33.00 -6.07
C ILE A 496 10.07 -32.61 -7.57
N ARG A 497 10.04 -31.33 -7.89
CA ARG A 497 10.09 -30.81 -9.26
C ARG A 497 11.40 -31.19 -9.99
N SER A 498 12.53 -31.11 -9.28
CA SER A 498 13.82 -31.45 -9.87
C SER A 498 13.99 -32.94 -10.23
N HIS A 499 13.22 -33.81 -9.58
CA HIS A 499 13.20 -35.25 -9.83
C HIS A 499 11.98 -35.72 -10.68
N ALA A 500 11.17 -34.79 -11.22
CA ALA A 500 9.99 -35.14 -12.01
C ALA A 500 10.31 -36.13 -13.15
N GLY A 501 11.36 -35.88 -13.92
CA GLY A 501 11.79 -36.79 -15.02
C GLY A 501 12.24 -38.18 -14.57
N ASP A 502 12.75 -38.32 -13.35
CA ASP A 502 13.09 -39.63 -12.78
C ASP A 502 11.83 -40.43 -12.43
N TYR A 503 10.80 -39.76 -11.87
CA TYR A 503 9.51 -40.38 -11.60
C TYR A 503 8.79 -40.78 -12.89
N GLU A 504 8.81 -39.92 -13.92
CA GLU A 504 8.23 -40.19 -15.23
C GLU A 504 8.82 -41.44 -15.85
N SER A 505 10.15 -41.54 -15.87
CA SER A 505 10.84 -42.69 -16.48
C SER A 505 10.63 -43.98 -15.71
N ARG A 506 10.56 -43.91 -14.36
CA ARG A 506 10.43 -45.10 -13.48
C ARG A 506 9.05 -45.70 -13.48
N TYR A 507 8.02 -44.87 -13.53
CA TYR A 507 6.63 -45.29 -13.36
C TYR A 507 5.77 -45.20 -14.62
N GLY A 508 6.37 -44.82 -15.75
CA GLY A 508 5.62 -44.62 -17.03
C GLY A 508 4.60 -43.52 -16.95
N LEU A 509 4.99 -42.44 -16.22
CA LEU A 509 4.23 -41.22 -16.08
C LEU A 509 4.73 -40.17 -17.07
N THR A 510 3.95 -39.16 -17.31
CA THR A 510 4.35 -37.96 -18.05
C THR A 510 3.74 -36.74 -17.37
N ASP A 511 4.38 -35.58 -17.56
CA ASP A 511 3.92 -34.30 -17.05
C ASP A 511 3.70 -34.33 -15.52
N VAL A 512 4.70 -34.79 -14.77
CA VAL A 512 4.68 -34.76 -13.30
C VAL A 512 4.74 -33.31 -12.83
N MET A 513 3.68 -32.84 -12.18
CA MET A 513 3.54 -31.46 -11.73
C MET A 513 3.21 -31.41 -10.23
N VAL A 514 3.77 -30.40 -9.56
CA VAL A 514 3.44 -30.09 -8.15
C VAL A 514 2.46 -28.94 -8.11
N THR A 515 1.30 -29.15 -7.52
CA THR A 515 0.16 -28.23 -7.47
C THR A 515 -0.51 -28.18 -6.09
N GLY A 516 -1.67 -27.60 -6.00
CA GLY A 516 -2.40 -27.38 -4.76
C GLY A 516 -2.06 -26.02 -4.12
N GLN A 517 -2.81 -25.63 -3.11
CA GLN A 517 -2.73 -24.30 -2.49
C GLN A 517 -1.31 -23.96 -2.00
N THR A 518 -0.61 -24.92 -1.40
CA THR A 518 0.76 -24.74 -0.90
C THR A 518 1.74 -24.47 -2.03
N ALA A 519 1.69 -25.23 -3.13
CA ALA A 519 2.57 -25.04 -4.28
C ALA A 519 2.27 -23.70 -4.99
N VAL A 520 0.99 -23.33 -5.14
CA VAL A 520 0.59 -22.02 -5.67
C VAL A 520 1.16 -20.88 -4.80
N ALA A 521 1.03 -20.99 -3.48
CA ALA A 521 1.57 -19.98 -2.55
C ALA A 521 3.10 -19.83 -2.66
N ILE A 522 3.81 -20.95 -2.86
CA ILE A 522 5.27 -20.95 -3.06
C ILE A 522 5.63 -20.30 -4.40
N ASP A 523 4.96 -20.67 -5.50
CA ASP A 523 5.21 -20.09 -6.82
C ASP A 523 4.94 -18.59 -6.84
N VAL A 524 3.85 -18.14 -6.23
CA VAL A 524 3.54 -16.71 -6.07
C VAL A 524 4.64 -15.99 -5.31
N ALA A 525 5.14 -16.57 -4.22
CA ALA A 525 6.23 -15.98 -3.44
C ALA A 525 7.54 -15.91 -4.24
N GLU A 526 7.87 -16.92 -5.03
CA GLU A 526 9.07 -16.96 -5.88
C GLU A 526 9.00 -15.92 -6.99
N GLU A 527 7.89 -15.82 -7.71
CA GLU A 527 7.69 -14.82 -8.77
C GLU A 527 7.72 -13.38 -8.23
N LEU A 528 7.11 -13.15 -7.06
CA LEU A 528 7.18 -11.86 -6.38
C LEU A 528 8.60 -11.48 -6.00
N ASN A 529 9.38 -12.44 -5.48
CA ASN A 529 10.79 -12.23 -5.17
C ASN A 529 11.61 -11.94 -6.43
N ALA A 530 11.36 -12.64 -7.54
CA ALA A 530 12.01 -12.39 -8.82
C ALA A 530 11.68 -11.00 -9.39
N ALA A 531 10.47 -10.51 -9.16
CA ALA A 531 10.02 -9.19 -9.61
C ALA A 531 10.66 -8.01 -8.85
N LEU A 532 11.25 -8.21 -7.65
CA LEU A 532 11.81 -7.14 -6.82
C LEU A 532 12.92 -6.36 -7.52
N ILE A 533 13.85 -7.06 -8.19
CA ILE A 533 15.00 -6.41 -8.85
C ILE A 533 14.55 -5.63 -10.09
N PRO A 534 13.80 -6.18 -11.04
CA PRO A 534 13.29 -5.42 -12.19
C PRO A 534 12.47 -4.20 -11.77
N PHE A 535 11.58 -4.36 -10.81
CA PHE A 535 10.78 -3.26 -10.29
C PHE A 535 11.66 -2.16 -9.65
N GLY A 536 12.65 -2.56 -8.84
CA GLY A 536 13.59 -1.64 -8.21
C GLY A 536 14.38 -0.83 -9.24
N ILE A 537 14.84 -1.45 -10.34
CA ILE A 537 15.53 -0.76 -11.43
C ILE A 537 14.62 0.26 -12.10
N VAL A 538 13.36 -0.08 -12.36
CA VAL A 538 12.38 0.84 -12.96
C VAL A 538 12.11 2.02 -12.04
N VAL A 539 11.85 1.79 -10.75
CA VAL A 539 11.59 2.84 -9.77
C VAL A 539 12.78 3.78 -9.61
N VAL A 540 13.99 3.23 -9.46
CA VAL A 540 15.23 4.02 -9.33
C VAL A 540 15.53 4.78 -10.63
N GLY A 541 15.40 4.13 -11.78
CA GLY A 541 15.63 4.76 -13.09
C GLY A 541 14.66 5.91 -13.35
N LEU A 542 13.39 5.70 -13.06
CA LEU A 542 12.34 6.72 -13.19
C LEU A 542 12.61 7.92 -12.26
N SER A 543 13.02 7.64 -11.01
CA SER A 543 13.45 8.67 -10.05
C SER A 543 14.53 9.57 -10.63
N LEU A 544 15.62 8.95 -11.10
CA LEU A 544 16.76 9.67 -11.66
C LEU A 544 16.33 10.55 -12.83
N ILE A 545 15.50 10.03 -13.74
CA ILE A 545 15.02 10.76 -14.92
C ILE A 545 14.11 11.94 -14.50
N LEU A 546 13.09 11.70 -13.70
CA LEU A 546 12.13 12.72 -13.30
C LEU A 546 12.80 13.87 -12.54
N LEU A 547 13.63 13.55 -11.55
CA LEU A 547 14.32 14.57 -10.78
C LEU A 547 15.40 15.30 -11.61
N MET A 548 16.01 14.63 -12.59
CA MET A 548 16.97 15.26 -13.52
C MET A 548 16.27 16.29 -14.40
N VAL A 549 15.07 15.99 -14.89
CA VAL A 549 14.25 16.93 -15.68
C VAL A 549 13.88 18.15 -14.84
N VAL A 550 13.45 17.97 -13.61
CA VAL A 550 12.99 19.05 -12.72
C VAL A 550 14.16 19.93 -12.26
N PHE A 551 15.19 19.32 -11.71
CA PHE A 551 16.28 20.05 -11.08
C PHE A 551 17.41 20.45 -12.04
N ARG A 552 17.42 19.91 -13.27
CA ARG A 552 18.50 20.14 -14.24
C ARG A 552 19.88 19.97 -13.58
N SER A 553 20.05 18.88 -12.86
CA SER A 553 21.23 18.48 -12.10
C SER A 553 21.37 16.98 -12.10
N ILE A 554 22.60 16.47 -12.02
CA ILE A 554 22.86 15.04 -11.80
C ILE A 554 23.01 14.73 -10.31
N ALA A 555 23.60 15.63 -9.55
CA ALA A 555 23.90 15.39 -8.15
C ALA A 555 22.61 15.29 -7.27
N VAL A 556 21.62 16.12 -7.54
CA VAL A 556 20.35 16.13 -6.79
C VAL A 556 19.59 14.80 -6.94
N PRO A 557 19.33 14.29 -8.16
CA PRO A 557 18.70 12.98 -8.33
C PRO A 557 19.45 11.84 -7.64
N VAL A 558 20.75 11.79 -7.78
CA VAL A 558 21.59 10.73 -7.18
C VAL A 558 21.51 10.77 -5.65
N THR A 559 21.65 11.95 -5.04
CA THR A 559 21.58 12.09 -3.58
C THR A 559 20.16 11.81 -3.04
N ALA A 560 19.12 12.20 -3.77
CA ALA A 560 17.73 11.90 -3.43
C ALA A 560 17.44 10.39 -3.48
N THR A 561 17.90 9.72 -4.55
CA THR A 561 17.72 8.28 -4.71
C THR A 561 18.47 7.48 -3.65
N LEU A 562 19.70 7.87 -3.31
CA LEU A 562 20.43 7.22 -2.21
C LEU A 562 19.74 7.44 -0.86
N GLY A 563 19.21 8.63 -0.62
CA GLY A 563 18.40 8.91 0.57
C GLY A 563 17.15 8.05 0.65
N TYR A 564 16.43 7.92 -0.47
CA TYR A 564 15.26 7.04 -0.58
C TYR A 564 15.61 5.57 -0.28
N LEU A 565 16.71 5.05 -0.84
CA LEU A 565 17.13 3.67 -0.58
C LEU A 565 17.47 3.43 0.90
N LEU A 566 18.08 4.42 1.57
CA LEU A 566 18.35 4.36 3.02
C LEU A 566 17.04 4.36 3.83
N SER A 567 16.07 5.18 3.46
CA SER A 567 14.75 5.23 4.11
C SER A 567 13.97 3.94 3.90
N LEU A 568 14.00 3.39 2.68
CA LEU A 568 13.42 2.09 2.36
C LEU A 568 14.07 0.99 3.20
N GLY A 569 15.40 0.98 3.28
CA GLY A 569 16.16 0.03 4.11
C GLY A 569 15.75 0.12 5.58
N ALA A 570 15.58 1.33 6.12
CA ALA A 570 15.14 1.52 7.50
C ALA A 570 13.69 1.04 7.72
N GLY A 571 12.77 1.31 6.78
CA GLY A 571 11.40 0.82 6.83
C GLY A 571 11.33 -0.71 6.79
N MET A 572 12.04 -1.33 5.84
CA MET A 572 12.13 -2.79 5.74
C MET A 572 12.83 -3.40 6.95
N GLY A 573 13.84 -2.71 7.50
CA GLY A 573 14.51 -3.13 8.72
C GLY A 573 13.60 -3.10 9.94
N ALA A 574 12.71 -2.10 10.06
CA ALA A 574 11.70 -2.08 11.13
C ALA A 574 10.74 -3.26 11.02
N VAL A 575 10.29 -3.60 9.79
CA VAL A 575 9.48 -4.80 9.57
C VAL A 575 10.25 -6.06 9.96
N GLY A 576 11.52 -6.18 9.55
CA GLY A 576 12.39 -7.31 9.91
C GLY A 576 12.60 -7.44 11.43
N ALA A 577 12.80 -6.33 12.12
CA ALA A 577 12.96 -6.32 13.58
C ALA A 577 11.69 -6.79 14.31
N VAL A 578 10.52 -6.33 13.87
CA VAL A 578 9.24 -6.64 14.53
C VAL A 578 8.74 -8.03 14.13
N PHE A 579 8.60 -8.29 12.83
CA PHE A 579 7.98 -9.52 12.34
C PHE A 579 8.99 -10.66 12.20
N GLY A 580 10.28 -10.38 11.93
CA GLY A 580 11.31 -11.39 11.81
C GLY A 580 11.95 -11.74 13.15
N TRP A 581 12.34 -10.74 13.96
CA TRP A 581 13.03 -10.95 15.24
C TRP A 581 12.12 -10.88 16.46
N GLY A 582 10.87 -10.44 16.30
CA GLY A 582 9.89 -10.34 17.40
C GLY A 582 10.07 -9.12 18.30
N TRP A 583 10.86 -8.08 17.90
CA TRP A 583 11.02 -6.88 18.70
C TRP A 583 9.69 -6.11 18.79
N ALA A 584 9.26 -5.83 20.03
CA ALA A 584 7.98 -5.16 20.28
C ALA A 584 6.75 -5.88 19.64
N ALA A 585 6.82 -7.16 19.31
CA ALA A 585 5.73 -7.92 18.70
C ALA A 585 4.45 -7.90 19.55
N ASP A 586 4.58 -8.05 20.88
CA ASP A 586 3.42 -8.00 21.78
C ASP A 586 2.81 -6.60 21.89
N LEU A 587 3.64 -5.52 21.84
CA LEU A 587 3.16 -4.15 21.87
C LEU A 587 2.32 -3.81 20.63
N LEU A 588 2.71 -4.37 19.48
CA LEU A 588 2.03 -4.16 18.19
C LEU A 588 0.99 -5.24 17.89
N ALA A 589 0.69 -6.11 18.87
CA ALA A 589 -0.24 -7.22 18.73
C ALA A 589 0.02 -8.03 17.43
N VAL A 590 1.29 -8.44 17.21
CA VAL A 590 1.68 -9.27 16.08
C VAL A 590 1.17 -10.69 16.34
N SER A 591 0.39 -11.24 15.41
CA SER A 591 -0.24 -12.55 15.56
C SER A 591 0.79 -13.68 15.60
N LYS A 592 1.77 -13.65 14.69
CA LYS A 592 2.86 -14.64 14.59
C LYS A 592 4.13 -13.96 14.10
N VAL A 593 5.25 -14.24 14.76
CA VAL A 593 6.59 -13.85 14.30
C VAL A 593 7.08 -14.87 13.28
N GLY A 594 7.64 -14.40 12.18
CA GLY A 594 8.15 -15.29 11.12
C GLY A 594 8.14 -14.62 9.74
N ALA A 595 7.44 -15.23 8.79
CA ALA A 595 7.32 -14.70 7.45
C ALA A 595 6.37 -13.49 7.38
N VAL A 596 6.63 -12.63 6.42
CA VAL A 596 5.71 -11.54 6.02
C VAL A 596 5.31 -11.74 4.57
N ILE A 597 4.21 -11.09 4.19
CA ILE A 597 3.64 -11.25 2.84
C ILE A 597 4.64 -10.85 1.74
N SER A 598 4.79 -11.68 0.74
CA SER A 598 5.83 -11.56 -0.30
C SER A 598 5.75 -10.27 -1.13
N PHE A 599 4.57 -9.69 -1.33
CA PHE A 599 4.40 -8.45 -2.09
C PHE A 599 4.70 -7.17 -1.28
N LEU A 600 4.94 -7.27 0.03
CA LEU A 600 5.23 -6.13 0.92
C LEU A 600 6.39 -5.25 0.43
N PRO A 601 7.56 -5.80 0.04
CA PRO A 601 8.68 -4.95 -0.39
C PRO A 601 8.34 -4.14 -1.65
N VAL A 602 7.62 -4.73 -2.60
CA VAL A 602 7.22 -4.08 -3.86
C VAL A 602 6.29 -2.91 -3.57
N ILE A 603 5.29 -3.10 -2.70
CA ILE A 603 4.33 -2.06 -2.32
C ILE A 603 5.04 -0.94 -1.55
N VAL A 604 5.80 -1.30 -0.50
CA VAL A 604 6.51 -0.29 0.30
C VAL A 604 7.47 0.52 -0.56
N MET A 605 8.19 -0.14 -1.49
CA MET A 605 9.10 0.51 -2.42
C MET A 605 8.35 1.50 -3.32
N GLY A 606 7.25 1.10 -3.94
CA GLY A 606 6.48 1.97 -4.85
C GLY A 606 5.82 3.14 -4.14
N VAL A 607 5.16 2.89 -3.01
CA VAL A 607 4.45 3.92 -2.23
C VAL A 607 5.45 4.90 -1.60
N LEU A 608 6.49 4.39 -0.93
CA LEU A 608 7.51 5.23 -0.31
C LEU A 608 8.24 6.08 -1.35
N PHE A 609 8.51 5.52 -2.55
CA PHE A 609 9.10 6.28 -3.64
C PHE A 609 8.23 7.47 -4.04
N GLY A 610 6.94 7.24 -4.31
CA GLY A 610 6.01 8.30 -4.68
C GLY A 610 5.98 9.43 -3.64
N LEU A 611 5.74 9.07 -2.38
CA LEU A 611 5.67 10.01 -1.26
C LEU A 611 7.01 10.68 -0.95
N ALA A 612 8.12 9.96 -1.17
CA ALA A 612 9.45 10.51 -0.98
C ALA A 612 9.79 11.60 -2.01
N MET A 613 9.36 11.49 -3.24
CA MET A 613 9.71 12.48 -4.28
C MET A 613 9.03 13.82 -4.10
N ASP A 614 7.82 13.85 -3.59
CA ASP A 614 6.99 15.04 -3.42
C ASP A 614 7.69 16.12 -2.59
N TYR A 615 8.18 15.77 -1.42
CA TYR A 615 8.86 16.72 -0.53
C TYR A 615 10.27 17.10 -1.02
N GLN A 616 10.94 16.21 -1.74
CA GLN A 616 12.23 16.51 -2.34
C GLN A 616 12.11 17.67 -3.33
N VAL A 617 11.04 17.65 -4.11
CA VAL A 617 10.77 18.73 -5.07
C VAL A 617 10.58 20.05 -4.35
N PHE A 618 9.70 20.10 -3.34
CA PHE A 618 9.44 21.33 -2.58
C PHE A 618 10.66 21.91 -1.87
N LEU A 619 11.47 21.04 -1.22
CA LEU A 619 12.62 21.49 -0.45
C LEU A 619 13.74 21.99 -1.35
N VAL A 620 14.06 21.22 -2.39
CA VAL A 620 15.21 21.52 -3.26
C VAL A 620 14.90 22.62 -4.28
N SER A 621 13.64 22.77 -4.74
CA SER A 621 13.23 23.90 -5.60
C SER A 621 13.48 25.25 -4.90
N ARG A 622 13.08 25.36 -3.63
CA ARG A 622 13.32 26.58 -2.85
C ARG A 622 14.82 26.88 -2.66
N MET A 623 15.63 25.83 -2.45
CA MET A 623 17.09 26.00 -2.38
C MET A 623 17.67 26.46 -3.73
N ARG A 624 17.12 25.94 -4.85
CA ARG A 624 17.54 26.32 -6.20
C ARG A 624 17.16 27.74 -6.55
N GLU A 625 15.94 28.16 -6.20
CA GLU A 625 15.46 29.54 -6.37
C GLU A 625 16.40 30.53 -5.67
N GLU A 626 16.68 30.31 -4.39
CA GLU A 626 17.59 31.14 -3.62
C GLU A 626 19.05 31.13 -4.16
N TRP A 627 19.48 30.00 -4.67
CA TRP A 627 20.78 29.88 -5.34
C TRP A 627 20.83 30.72 -6.63
N THR A 628 19.80 30.60 -7.48
CA THR A 628 19.70 31.34 -8.75
C THR A 628 19.67 32.84 -8.51
N ARG A 629 18.90 33.28 -7.50
CA ARG A 629 18.79 34.67 -7.08
C ARG A 629 20.12 35.26 -6.57
N ARG A 630 20.96 34.45 -5.91
CA ARG A 630 22.23 34.88 -5.31
C ARG A 630 23.46 34.65 -6.18
N ARG A 631 23.32 33.95 -7.30
CA ARG A 631 24.42 33.49 -8.17
C ARG A 631 25.16 34.61 -8.90
N GLY A 632 24.78 35.85 -8.87
CA GLY A 632 25.37 37.00 -9.62
C GLY A 632 26.90 36.92 -9.89
N ASP A 633 27.55 37.90 -10.49
CA ASP A 633 28.97 37.89 -10.92
C ASP A 633 30.00 37.82 -9.77
N ALA A 634 29.84 36.84 -8.86
CA ALA A 634 30.64 36.70 -7.65
C ALA A 634 31.86 35.77 -7.84
N THR A 635 32.92 36.00 -7.07
CA THR A 635 34.11 35.11 -6.99
C THR A 635 33.76 33.72 -6.47
N HIS A 636 34.60 32.70 -6.73
CA HIS A 636 34.37 31.33 -6.27
C HIS A 636 34.15 31.20 -4.74
N ALA A 637 34.79 32.03 -3.93
CA ALA A 637 34.59 32.04 -2.48
C ALA A 637 33.19 32.56 -2.12
N ALA A 638 32.77 33.65 -2.73
CA ALA A 638 31.43 34.23 -2.52
C ALA A 638 30.30 33.31 -3.02
N ARG A 639 30.53 32.52 -4.07
CA ARG A 639 29.57 31.50 -4.56
C ARG A 639 29.40 30.36 -3.58
N ARG A 640 30.46 29.92 -2.87
CA ARG A 640 30.35 28.91 -1.82
C ARG A 640 29.50 29.39 -0.63
N GLU A 641 29.72 30.64 -0.21
CA GLU A 641 28.91 31.26 0.85
C GLU A 641 27.46 31.47 0.39
N ALA A 642 27.24 31.88 -0.85
CA ALA A 642 25.92 32.00 -1.43
C ALA A 642 25.18 30.65 -1.50
N ALA A 643 25.87 29.54 -1.82
CA ALA A 643 25.30 28.20 -1.84
C ALA A 643 24.88 27.74 -0.42
N ALA A 644 25.71 27.98 0.60
CA ALA A 644 25.38 27.67 1.98
C ALA A 644 24.19 28.47 2.50
N ALA A 645 24.17 29.79 2.18
CA ALA A 645 23.07 30.68 2.53
C ALA A 645 21.76 30.31 1.80
N ALA A 646 21.84 29.87 0.53
CA ALA A 646 20.69 29.42 -0.22
C ALA A 646 20.05 28.14 0.40
N VAL A 647 20.90 27.21 0.88
CA VAL A 647 20.44 26.02 1.60
C VAL A 647 19.73 26.41 2.92
N GLU A 648 20.30 27.35 3.70
CA GLU A 648 19.72 27.78 4.96
C GLU A 648 18.38 28.51 4.76
N THR A 649 18.32 29.46 3.82
CA THR A 649 17.12 30.26 3.55
C THR A 649 16.00 29.41 2.91
N GLY A 650 16.33 28.60 1.91
CA GLY A 650 15.38 27.73 1.23
C GLY A 650 14.79 26.68 2.17
N PHE A 651 15.60 26.12 3.07
CA PHE A 651 15.13 25.20 4.11
C PHE A 651 14.12 25.87 5.06
N LEU A 652 14.43 27.04 5.57
CA LEU A 652 13.57 27.76 6.52
C LEU A 652 12.19 28.10 5.93
N GLY A 653 12.11 28.38 4.63
CA GLY A 653 10.88 28.67 3.93
C GLY A 653 9.92 27.48 3.84
N SER A 654 10.45 26.24 3.78
CA SER A 654 9.65 25.03 3.55
C SER A 654 9.49 24.15 4.79
N ALA A 655 10.41 24.21 5.75
CA ALA A 655 10.55 23.25 6.84
C ALA A 655 9.29 23.06 7.69
N LYS A 656 8.55 24.13 8.00
CA LYS A 656 7.34 24.04 8.85
C LYS A 656 6.24 23.21 8.20
N VAL A 657 6.01 23.40 6.92
CA VAL A 657 4.95 22.70 6.16
C VAL A 657 5.36 21.24 5.95
N VAL A 658 6.62 21.01 5.57
CA VAL A 658 7.16 19.66 5.37
C VAL A 658 7.14 18.83 6.66
N VAL A 659 7.51 19.43 7.82
CA VAL A 659 7.43 18.73 9.11
C VAL A 659 5.98 18.42 9.48
N ALA A 660 5.05 19.35 9.29
CA ALA A 660 3.64 19.10 9.59
C ALA A 660 3.08 17.95 8.74
N ALA A 661 3.34 17.98 7.45
CA ALA A 661 2.95 16.95 6.50
C ALA A 661 3.57 15.59 6.86
N ALA A 662 4.85 15.54 7.18
CA ALA A 662 5.55 14.33 7.59
C ALA A 662 4.96 13.72 8.88
N VAL A 663 4.63 14.56 9.88
CA VAL A 663 3.99 14.10 11.12
C VAL A 663 2.57 13.58 10.84
N ILE A 664 1.80 14.23 9.97
CA ILE A 664 0.47 13.78 9.57
C ILE A 664 0.56 12.40 8.90
N MET A 665 1.42 12.27 7.89
CA MET A 665 1.57 11.01 7.16
C MET A 665 2.06 9.88 8.07
N THR A 666 3.13 10.13 8.84
CA THR A 666 3.61 9.16 9.82
C THR A 666 2.51 8.75 10.80
N GLY A 667 1.69 9.70 11.28
CA GLY A 667 0.57 9.43 12.18
C GLY A 667 -0.57 8.64 11.54
N VAL A 668 -0.91 8.95 10.29
CA VAL A 668 -1.92 8.20 9.53
C VAL A 668 -1.47 6.76 9.32
N PHE A 669 -0.26 6.54 8.81
CA PHE A 669 0.25 5.17 8.60
C PHE A 669 0.45 4.41 9.91
N MET A 670 0.88 5.09 10.99
CA MET A 670 1.02 4.50 12.33
C MET A 670 -0.34 4.00 12.87
N ALA A 671 -1.44 4.67 12.58
CA ALA A 671 -2.76 4.18 12.97
C ALA A 671 -3.03 2.80 12.35
N PHE A 672 -2.72 2.61 11.06
CA PHE A 672 -2.89 1.33 10.38
C PHE A 672 -1.95 0.21 10.87
N VAL A 673 -0.90 0.51 11.63
CA VAL A 673 -0.09 -0.52 12.31
C VAL A 673 -0.90 -1.30 13.34
N HIS A 674 -1.99 -0.73 13.87
CA HIS A 674 -2.86 -1.37 14.84
C HIS A 674 -4.07 -2.09 14.21
N THR A 675 -4.12 -2.19 12.88
CA THR A 675 -5.16 -2.99 12.20
C THR A 675 -4.97 -4.48 12.47
N ASP A 676 -6.06 -5.22 12.46
CA ASP A 676 -6.03 -6.69 12.60
C ASP A 676 -5.69 -7.39 11.28
N ASN A 677 -5.66 -6.64 10.18
CA ASN A 677 -5.33 -7.16 8.86
C ASN A 677 -3.83 -7.51 8.76
N VAL A 678 -3.55 -8.79 8.58
CA VAL A 678 -2.20 -9.39 8.54
C VAL A 678 -1.34 -8.83 7.40
N TYR A 679 -1.95 -8.43 6.30
CA TYR A 679 -1.25 -7.90 5.12
C TYR A 679 -0.93 -6.42 5.27
N VAL A 680 -1.87 -5.64 5.80
CA VAL A 680 -1.76 -4.18 5.91
C VAL A 680 -0.83 -3.76 7.05
N LYS A 681 -0.87 -4.46 8.20
CA LYS A 681 -0.06 -4.14 9.38
C LYS A 681 1.46 -4.01 9.09
N PRO A 682 2.14 -4.97 8.46
CA PRO A 682 3.57 -4.84 8.16
C PRO A 682 3.86 -3.77 7.08
N ILE A 683 2.97 -3.58 6.11
CA ILE A 683 3.08 -2.50 5.10
C ILE A 683 3.01 -1.14 5.78
N ALA A 684 2.03 -0.94 6.66
CA ALA A 684 1.85 0.29 7.43
C ALA A 684 3.06 0.60 8.32
N LEU A 685 3.65 -0.41 8.98
CA LEU A 685 4.86 -0.24 9.78
C LEU A 685 6.05 0.17 8.91
N GLY A 686 6.27 -0.52 7.79
CA GLY A 686 7.35 -0.21 6.85
C GLY A 686 7.24 1.22 6.30
N LEU A 687 6.03 1.64 5.92
CA LEU A 687 5.75 3.00 5.46
C LEU A 687 5.90 4.03 6.57
N THR A 688 5.39 3.77 7.78
CA THR A 688 5.53 4.67 8.93
C THR A 688 6.99 4.99 9.23
N VAL A 689 7.83 3.96 9.38
CA VAL A 689 9.25 4.13 9.68
C VAL A 689 10.01 4.69 8.48
N GLY A 690 9.70 4.20 7.27
CA GLY A 690 10.31 4.69 6.03
C GLY A 690 10.05 6.18 5.79
N ILE A 691 8.81 6.65 5.96
CA ILE A 691 8.43 8.07 5.82
C ILE A 691 9.05 8.92 6.92
N ALA A 692 9.03 8.45 8.17
CA ALA A 692 9.68 9.16 9.27
C ALA A 692 11.20 9.29 9.04
N ALA A 693 11.87 8.22 8.62
CA ALA A 693 13.28 8.23 8.28
C ALA A 693 13.58 9.18 7.11
N ASP A 694 12.75 9.13 6.04
CA ASP A 694 12.89 10.00 4.88
C ASP A 694 12.71 11.47 5.26
N ALA A 695 11.63 11.82 5.94
CA ALA A 695 11.33 13.20 6.26
C ALA A 695 12.35 13.81 7.24
N PHE A 696 12.64 13.14 8.36
CA PHE A 696 13.44 13.73 9.43
C PHE A 696 14.94 13.50 9.27
N LEU A 697 15.36 12.30 8.88
CA LEU A 697 16.79 11.96 8.77
C LEU A 697 17.34 12.27 7.38
N VAL A 698 16.60 11.93 6.32
CA VAL A 698 17.10 12.20 4.97
C VAL A 698 16.89 13.66 4.60
N ARG A 699 15.67 14.18 4.63
CA ARG A 699 15.36 15.52 4.08
C ARG A 699 15.71 16.65 5.01
N MET A 700 15.40 16.53 6.29
CA MET A 700 15.69 17.58 7.24
C MET A 700 17.15 17.58 7.71
N THR A 701 17.93 16.51 7.41
CA THR A 701 19.30 16.37 7.92
C THR A 701 20.30 16.04 6.82
N LEU A 702 20.12 14.92 6.10
CA LEU A 702 21.09 14.43 5.11
C LEU A 702 21.17 15.32 3.86
N ILE A 703 20.01 15.72 3.28
CA ILE A 703 19.98 16.52 2.05
C ILE A 703 20.59 17.91 2.26
N PRO A 704 20.25 18.70 3.31
CA PRO A 704 20.94 19.96 3.57
C PRO A 704 22.44 19.81 3.77
N ALA A 705 22.89 18.73 4.46
CA ALA A 705 24.31 18.43 4.63
C ALA A 705 25.00 18.12 3.29
N LEU A 706 24.38 17.29 2.45
CA LEU A 706 24.90 16.95 1.12
C LEU A 706 24.98 18.17 0.20
N MET A 707 23.92 19.00 0.16
CA MET A 707 23.89 20.23 -0.63
C MET A 707 24.96 21.21 -0.16
N ALA A 708 25.16 21.36 1.16
CA ALA A 708 26.23 22.19 1.71
C ALA A 708 27.62 21.62 1.39
N ALA A 709 27.82 20.31 1.42
CA ALA A 709 29.08 19.65 1.08
C ALA A 709 29.44 19.75 -0.41
N LEU A 710 28.45 19.62 -1.29
CA LEU A 710 28.60 19.70 -2.75
C LEU A 710 28.74 21.16 -3.24
N GLY A 711 28.08 22.13 -2.57
CA GLY A 711 28.10 23.54 -2.95
C GLY A 711 27.65 23.77 -4.41
N GLU A 712 28.45 24.46 -5.23
CA GLU A 712 28.15 24.70 -6.65
C GLU A 712 27.95 23.42 -7.46
N LYS A 713 28.66 22.36 -7.12
CA LYS A 713 28.60 21.07 -7.85
C LYS A 713 27.24 20.38 -7.71
N ALA A 714 26.45 20.76 -6.72
CA ALA A 714 25.10 20.27 -6.54
C ALA A 714 24.17 20.62 -7.73
N TRP A 715 24.47 21.73 -8.44
CA TRP A 715 23.66 22.24 -9.54
C TRP A 715 24.28 22.02 -10.92
N TRP A 716 25.31 21.18 -11.01
CA TRP A 716 26.01 20.93 -12.27
C TRP A 716 25.23 19.98 -13.18
N LEU A 717 25.12 20.38 -14.46
CA LEU A 717 24.57 19.59 -15.55
C LEU A 717 25.47 19.73 -16.79
N PRO A 718 25.79 18.65 -17.54
CA PRO A 718 26.50 18.72 -18.81
C PRO A 718 25.71 19.50 -19.86
N ALA A 719 26.36 20.36 -20.64
CA ALA A 719 25.70 21.25 -21.61
C ALA A 719 24.91 20.50 -22.71
N TRP A 720 25.33 19.30 -23.09
CA TRP A 720 24.60 18.47 -24.06
C TRP A 720 23.26 17.98 -23.49
N LEU A 721 23.23 17.62 -22.21
CA LEU A 721 22.03 17.15 -21.50
C LEU A 721 21.11 18.32 -21.18
N ASP A 722 21.67 19.49 -20.86
CA ASP A 722 20.92 20.73 -20.61
C ASP A 722 20.10 21.18 -21.83
N ARG A 723 20.60 20.93 -23.06
CA ARG A 723 19.88 21.22 -24.31
C ARG A 723 18.76 20.22 -24.62
N LEU A 724 18.86 19.01 -24.12
CA LEU A 724 17.89 17.92 -24.38
C LEU A 724 16.67 18.00 -23.44
N LEU A 725 16.87 18.52 -22.21
CA LEU A 725 15.82 18.51 -21.20
C LEU A 725 14.86 19.68 -21.37
N PRO A 726 13.55 19.46 -21.27
CA PRO A 726 12.55 20.52 -21.28
C PRO A 726 12.72 21.44 -20.06
N VAL A 727 12.30 22.70 -20.20
CA VAL A 727 12.20 23.63 -19.08
C VAL A 727 10.83 23.44 -18.44
N VAL A 728 10.79 22.89 -17.24
CA VAL A 728 9.56 22.66 -16.47
C VAL A 728 9.54 23.62 -15.30
N ASP A 729 8.63 24.59 -15.33
CA ASP A 729 8.33 25.47 -14.20
C ASP A 729 7.29 24.78 -13.30
N VAL A 730 7.74 24.19 -12.20
CA VAL A 730 6.91 23.42 -11.26
C VAL A 730 6.21 24.33 -10.26
N GLU A 731 6.83 25.44 -9.87
CA GLU A 731 6.33 26.35 -8.82
C GLU A 731 5.65 27.61 -9.36
N GLY A 732 5.68 27.83 -10.69
CA GLY A 732 5.02 28.99 -11.32
C GLY A 732 5.74 30.32 -11.09
N GLU A 733 7.08 30.27 -10.88
CA GLU A 733 7.91 31.47 -10.66
C GLU A 733 7.72 32.53 -11.74
N GLY A 734 7.66 32.11 -13.01
CA GLY A 734 7.43 33.01 -14.12
C GLY A 734 6.07 33.73 -14.06
N LEU A 735 5.06 33.09 -13.50
CA LEU A 735 3.75 33.67 -13.30
C LEU A 735 3.73 34.65 -12.11
N GLU A 736 4.40 34.30 -11.00
CA GLU A 736 4.48 35.16 -9.81
C GLU A 736 5.23 36.46 -10.13
N GLN A 737 6.35 36.40 -10.89
CA GLN A 737 7.07 37.57 -11.38
C GLN A 737 6.23 38.42 -12.35
N ALA A 738 5.47 37.78 -13.23
CA ALA A 738 4.58 38.50 -14.13
C ALA A 738 3.43 39.23 -13.39
N LEU A 739 2.85 38.60 -12.37
CA LEU A 739 1.81 39.20 -11.54
C LEU A 739 2.35 40.35 -10.66
N GLU A 740 3.56 40.21 -10.10
CA GLU A 740 4.24 41.28 -9.36
C GLU A 740 4.55 42.48 -10.27
N GLN A 741 4.95 42.24 -11.51
CA GLN A 741 5.16 43.27 -12.49
C GLN A 741 3.86 43.99 -12.89
N GLU A 742 2.78 43.23 -13.12
CA GLU A 742 1.46 43.79 -13.41
C GLU A 742 0.94 44.67 -12.24
N GLU A 743 1.14 44.24 -11.00
CA GLU A 743 0.78 45.01 -9.81
C GLU A 743 1.65 46.27 -9.64
N ALA A 744 2.95 46.17 -9.94
CA ALA A 744 3.86 47.30 -9.91
C ALA A 744 3.52 48.36 -11.00
N ASP A 745 3.21 47.88 -12.21
CA ASP A 745 2.82 48.74 -13.33
C ASP A 745 1.45 49.40 -13.07
N ALA A 746 0.48 48.66 -12.53
CA ALA A 746 -0.81 49.19 -12.11
C ALA A 746 -0.67 50.20 -10.96
N GLY A 747 0.22 49.98 -10.02
CA GLY A 747 0.55 50.92 -8.93
C GLY A 747 1.24 52.19 -9.43
N GLN A 748 2.06 52.09 -10.46
CA GLN A 748 2.68 53.28 -11.11
C GLN A 748 1.66 54.08 -11.93
N SER A 749 0.74 53.44 -12.65
CA SER A 749 -0.30 54.10 -13.41
C SER A 749 -1.28 54.88 -12.50
N VAL A 750 -1.67 54.30 -11.37
CA VAL A 750 -2.52 54.96 -10.35
C VAL A 750 -1.79 56.17 -9.73
N ARG A 751 -0.49 56.06 -9.44
CA ARG A 751 0.30 57.20 -8.94
C ARG A 751 0.44 58.34 -9.98
N SER A 752 0.65 57.97 -11.22
CA SER A 752 0.74 58.98 -12.29
C SER A 752 -0.60 59.67 -12.56
N GLU A 753 -1.74 58.98 -12.40
CA GLU A 753 -3.07 59.61 -12.45
C GLU A 753 -3.36 60.53 -11.25
N THR A 754 -2.95 60.11 -10.03
CA THR A 754 -3.10 60.96 -8.83
C THR A 754 -2.21 62.20 -8.90
N ASP A 755 -0.96 62.07 -9.31
CA ASP A 755 -0.06 63.19 -9.49
C ASP A 755 -0.57 64.17 -10.60
N SER A 756 -1.18 63.67 -11.69
CA SER A 756 -1.78 64.51 -12.73
C SER A 756 -3.06 65.20 -12.26
N VAL A 757 -3.82 64.63 -11.33
CA VAL A 757 -5.03 65.25 -10.74
C VAL A 757 -4.62 66.34 -9.72
N ASP A 758 -3.55 66.11 -8.95
CA ASP A 758 -3.03 67.07 -8.01
C ASP A 758 -2.39 68.29 -8.74
N ASP A 759 -1.61 68.09 -9.84
CA ASP A 759 -1.10 69.13 -10.68
C ASP A 759 -2.22 69.99 -11.34
N GLN A 760 -3.32 69.33 -11.79
CA GLN A 760 -4.49 70.05 -12.31
C GLN A 760 -5.26 70.82 -11.22
N ALA A 761 -5.25 70.35 -9.99
CA ALA A 761 -5.86 71.06 -8.86
C ALA A 761 -5.04 72.32 -8.48
N GLU A 762 -3.69 72.20 -8.46
CA GLU A 762 -2.80 73.32 -8.18
C GLU A 762 -2.89 74.41 -9.32
N ASP A 763 -2.93 73.99 -10.60
CA ASP A 763 -3.11 74.89 -11.71
C ASP A 763 -4.48 75.59 -11.68
N MET A 764 -5.53 74.95 -11.24
CA MET A 764 -6.85 75.52 -11.08
C MET A 764 -6.93 76.52 -9.90
N GLU A 765 -6.21 76.25 -8.80
CA GLU A 765 -6.09 77.16 -7.65
C GLU A 765 -5.27 78.42 -8.03
N ALA A 766 -4.19 78.23 -8.80
CA ALA A 766 -3.40 79.36 -9.30
C ALA A 766 -4.18 80.28 -10.28
N ALA A 767 -5.10 79.71 -11.10
CA ALA A 767 -5.97 80.46 -12.03
C ALA A 767 -7.12 81.18 -11.32
N VAL A 768 -7.50 80.78 -10.10
CA VAL A 768 -8.54 81.48 -9.29
C VAL A 768 -7.97 82.68 -8.51
N VAL A 769 -6.65 82.74 -8.31
CA VAL A 769 -5.96 83.78 -7.52
C VAL A 769 -5.41 84.90 -8.45
N SER A 770 -5.35 84.73 -9.80
CA SER A 770 -4.99 85.74 -10.79
C SER A 770 -6.25 86.40 -11.34
#